data_58135d38cb005ce2c3d696a006914cbc
#
_entry.id   58135d38cb005ce2c3d696a006914cbc
#
_cell.length_a   1.000
_cell.length_b   1.000
_cell.length_c   1.000
_cell.angle_alpha   90.00
_cell.angle_beta   90.00
_cell.angle_gamma   90.00
#
_symmetry.space_group_name_H-M   'P 1'
#
loop_
_entity.id
_entity.type
_entity.pdbx_description
1 polymer ?
#
loop_
_entity_poly.entity_id
_entity_poly.type
_entity_poly.pdbx_seq_one_letter_code
_entity_poly.pdbx_strand_id
1 'polypeptide(L)'
;MDNEKYTIAQKLYEFYVMNDKYLAVQMPDGRYIPKRITCTPLLIYDMLNKGASFGMYQQQYRRSWIKWICLDFDCKEGGQLEGLVEKYVIPAAKRLEQLGIHYLAEFSGRRGVHLWIHTKGMITKSQGYSMIEELTGAYRLKLSADTKYGLDIFPAVAGGGMKLGKQVKLPLSVHRKGGRSFFIPDVINVKVDDWIHLPEQLDFWKIQDDILETYIPNDLEYLWKCLNISPEKEESDKGLLYKKEYLVANRMFSLEEIRSCCKESSVLYVIMKRAEEGNLKYLDRLVLVGCFRNFSNGALLWDILKQQHNFKEDITRQYLDKLKNRYYPITMRYLYDLYGQKLEENIDPQITLAEYIADRLDISIEKIQQKEVLSQKKVEKDIKYFQMIQKKELQYMKYDDEVLSVDDYLELSGLCQFDLLSIKRQFEAVIEGNITEHDLPVKYTMYERMEEGKNEPRILVSLCPYDRVLTTALIYELIENMGQRFHSYSYNLNYFYDAGSVFMPWYDSWKRFQQDVENYLFLDFFSENGIIKLDLTKFYDSIYIHALFRQIQEQGNQTENEEKKKRIDAILRYLGNYTEKLMLQMKGNIRGVPQGPAYARVFAELFLTAVLDSFCRKYHYTTETCRIMRYVDDMFIVYRGIDGNQLLNRFSEYIFARGLEINRSKTLIYECIGDMSEREKESLFENGAATVS
;
A
#
# COMPACT_ATOMS: atom_id res chain seq x y z
N MET A 1 4.17 -22.06 -1.47
CA MET A 1 4.65 -21.22 -0.34
C MET A 1 3.93 -21.71 0.88
N ASP A 2 4.61 -21.90 1.99
CA ASP A 2 3.95 -22.21 3.27
C ASP A 2 3.10 -20.99 3.63
N ASN A 3 1.78 -21.15 3.52
CA ASN A 3 0.85 -20.02 3.58
C ASN A 3 0.83 -19.37 4.97
N GLU A 4 1.01 -20.17 6.02
CA GLU A 4 1.05 -19.68 7.41
C GLU A 4 2.27 -18.81 7.66
N LYS A 5 3.46 -19.28 7.31
CA LYS A 5 4.70 -18.52 7.52
C LYS A 5 4.75 -17.21 6.70
N TYR A 6 4.16 -17.22 5.50
CA TYR A 6 4.12 -15.98 4.72
C TYR A 6 3.13 -14.97 5.31
N THR A 7 1.98 -15.43 5.81
CA THR A 7 1.04 -14.58 6.55
C THR A 7 1.69 -13.99 7.79
N ILE A 8 2.41 -14.81 8.55
CA ILE A 8 3.22 -14.34 9.70
C ILE A 8 4.23 -13.27 9.25
N ALA A 9 4.95 -13.51 8.15
CA ALA A 9 5.93 -12.55 7.64
C ALA A 9 5.31 -11.20 7.25
N GLN A 10 4.12 -11.22 6.64
CA GLN A 10 3.36 -10.00 6.32
C GLN A 10 2.96 -9.23 7.59
N LYS A 11 2.47 -9.92 8.61
CA LYS A 11 2.10 -9.31 9.89
C LYS A 11 3.31 -8.76 10.65
N LEU A 12 4.43 -9.50 10.66
CA LEU A 12 5.68 -9.00 11.23
C LEU A 12 6.17 -7.74 10.53
N TYR A 13 6.07 -7.69 9.20
CA TYR A 13 6.40 -6.49 8.44
C TYR A 13 5.48 -5.32 8.84
N GLU A 14 4.17 -5.55 8.85
CA GLU A 14 3.17 -4.54 9.19
C GLU A 14 3.36 -4.02 10.62
N PHE A 15 3.53 -4.87 11.60
CA PHE A 15 3.61 -4.47 13.00
C PHE A 15 4.96 -3.88 13.38
N TYR A 16 6.06 -4.43 12.89
CA TYR A 16 7.39 -4.12 13.42
C TYR A 16 8.26 -3.25 12.52
N VAL A 17 8.13 -3.32 11.20
CA VAL A 17 9.06 -2.63 10.31
C VAL A 17 8.65 -1.17 10.10
N MET A 18 9.44 -0.26 10.66
CA MET A 18 9.34 1.19 10.45
C MET A 18 10.45 1.72 9.55
N ASN A 19 11.65 1.17 9.69
CA ASN A 19 12.78 1.48 8.82
C ASN A 19 12.93 0.38 7.79
N ASP A 20 12.40 0.62 6.61
CA ASP A 20 12.45 -0.33 5.49
C ASP A 20 13.79 -0.31 4.72
N LYS A 21 14.68 0.66 5.00
CA LYS A 21 15.92 0.89 4.23
C LYS A 21 17.19 0.35 4.88
N TYR A 22 17.13 0.08 6.17
CA TYR A 22 18.26 -0.40 6.94
C TYR A 22 17.84 -1.52 7.86
N LEU A 23 18.58 -2.62 7.80
CA LEU A 23 18.49 -3.71 8.78
C LEU A 23 19.84 -3.87 9.48
N ALA A 24 19.80 -4.41 10.69
CA ALA A 24 20.99 -4.84 11.39
C ALA A 24 21.18 -6.34 11.15
N VAL A 25 22.25 -6.71 10.47
CA VAL A 25 22.59 -8.12 10.19
C VAL A 25 23.46 -8.65 11.30
N GLN A 26 23.11 -9.81 11.85
CA GLN A 26 23.91 -10.45 12.87
C GLN A 26 25.13 -11.13 12.28
N MET A 27 26.32 -10.68 12.69
CA MET A 27 27.62 -11.25 12.27
C MET A 27 27.90 -12.57 13.00
N PRO A 28 28.88 -13.39 12.54
CA PRO A 28 29.25 -14.65 13.20
C PRO A 28 29.67 -14.48 14.65
N ASP A 29 30.26 -13.35 15.02
CA ASP A 29 30.67 -13.00 16.40
C ASP A 29 29.47 -12.58 17.29
N GLY A 30 28.27 -12.49 16.71
CA GLY A 30 27.02 -12.12 17.40
C GLY A 30 26.75 -10.62 17.42
N ARG A 31 27.65 -9.76 16.91
CA ARG A 31 27.40 -8.32 16.79
C ARG A 31 26.46 -8.05 15.64
N TYR A 32 25.65 -6.98 15.77
CA TYR A 32 24.78 -6.50 14.73
C TYR A 32 25.43 -5.31 14.01
N ILE A 33 25.50 -5.38 12.69
CA ILE A 33 26.03 -4.30 11.84
C ILE A 33 24.90 -3.75 10.99
N PRO A 34 24.71 -2.41 10.94
CA PRO A 34 23.73 -1.81 10.06
C PRO A 34 24.14 -2.02 8.59
N LYS A 35 23.26 -2.59 7.80
CA LYS A 35 23.40 -2.69 6.34
C LYS A 35 22.23 -1.99 5.67
N ARG A 36 22.48 -1.35 4.53
CA ARG A 36 21.45 -0.78 3.68
C ARG A 36 20.79 -1.92 2.91
N ILE A 37 19.79 -2.51 3.53
CA ILE A 37 19.00 -3.62 3.01
C ILE A 37 17.55 -3.24 3.18
N THR A 38 16.77 -3.32 2.10
CA THR A 38 15.33 -3.08 2.18
C THR A 38 14.65 -4.28 2.81
N CYS A 39 13.96 -4.05 3.93
CA CYS A 39 13.14 -5.07 4.57
C CYS A 39 11.83 -5.24 3.81
N THR A 40 11.54 -6.47 3.41
CA THR A 40 10.28 -6.85 2.75
C THR A 40 9.65 -8.04 3.45
N PRO A 41 8.34 -8.29 3.30
CA PRO A 41 7.71 -9.50 3.81
C PRO A 41 8.37 -10.79 3.31
N LEU A 42 8.88 -10.77 2.07
CA LEU A 42 9.55 -11.92 1.49
C LEU A 42 10.90 -12.22 2.17
N LEU A 43 11.68 -11.18 2.45
CA LEU A 43 12.93 -11.32 3.21
C LEU A 43 12.67 -11.85 4.63
N ILE A 44 11.59 -11.39 5.29
CA ILE A 44 11.18 -11.93 6.60
C ILE A 44 10.80 -13.39 6.47
N TYR A 45 10.01 -13.77 5.47
CA TYR A 45 9.66 -15.17 5.22
C TYR A 45 10.90 -16.06 5.03
N ASP A 46 11.88 -15.61 4.28
CA ASP A 46 13.14 -16.34 4.11
C ASP A 46 13.93 -16.43 5.41
N MET A 47 13.94 -15.39 6.21
CA MET A 47 14.51 -15.41 7.56
C MET A 47 13.85 -16.49 8.45
N LEU A 48 12.52 -16.57 8.42
CA LEU A 48 11.78 -17.56 9.21
C LEU A 48 12.13 -19.00 8.78
N ASN A 49 12.23 -19.25 7.48
CA ASN A 49 12.54 -20.59 6.94
C ASN A 49 13.99 -20.99 7.18
N LYS A 50 14.93 -20.11 6.97
CA LYS A 50 16.37 -20.39 7.06
C LYS A 50 16.93 -20.26 8.48
N GLY A 51 16.10 -19.87 9.44
CA GLY A 51 16.55 -19.69 10.83
C GLY A 51 17.56 -18.54 10.98
N ALA A 52 17.48 -17.52 10.14
CA ALA A 52 18.34 -16.33 10.22
C ALA A 52 17.82 -15.31 11.24
N SER A 53 18.61 -14.28 11.54
CA SER A 53 18.27 -13.22 12.47
C SER A 53 18.63 -11.85 11.92
N PHE A 54 17.64 -10.96 11.92
CA PHE A 54 17.83 -9.54 11.62
C PHE A 54 17.42 -8.68 12.80
N GLY A 55 18.15 -7.58 13.01
CA GLY A 55 17.71 -6.51 13.89
C GLY A 55 17.01 -5.43 13.05
N MET A 56 15.93 -4.91 13.59
CA MET A 56 15.19 -3.79 13.00
C MET A 56 15.41 -2.52 13.82
N TYR A 57 15.28 -1.38 13.14
CA TYR A 57 15.33 -0.08 13.77
C TYR A 57 13.92 0.44 13.98
N GLN A 58 13.63 0.88 15.21
CA GLN A 58 12.30 1.32 15.62
C GLN A 58 11.80 2.55 14.84
N GLN A 59 12.70 3.44 14.49
CA GLN A 59 12.40 4.74 13.92
C GLN A 59 12.31 4.68 12.39
N GLN A 60 11.34 5.36 11.82
CA GLN A 60 11.25 5.57 10.39
C GLN A 60 12.51 6.32 9.88
N TYR A 61 13.02 5.92 8.69
CA TYR A 61 14.23 6.53 8.13
C TYR A 61 14.10 8.06 8.00
N ARG A 62 15.02 8.80 8.61
CA ARG A 62 15.07 10.26 8.67
C ARG A 62 13.86 10.95 9.32
N ARG A 63 13.07 10.22 10.11
CA ARG A 63 11.93 10.76 10.89
C ARG A 63 11.92 10.14 12.28
N SER A 64 11.31 10.85 13.25
CA SER A 64 11.19 10.35 14.64
C SER A 64 9.87 9.60 14.90
N TRP A 65 9.23 9.10 13.84
CA TRP A 65 7.98 8.36 13.95
C TRP A 65 8.23 6.88 14.26
N ILE A 66 7.45 6.35 15.20
CA ILE A 66 7.42 4.95 15.63
C ILE A 66 5.97 4.46 15.68
N LYS A 67 5.76 3.14 15.68
CA LYS A 67 4.41 2.54 15.78
C LYS A 67 4.32 1.47 16.88
N TRP A 68 5.37 1.27 17.63
CA TRP A 68 5.43 0.34 18.75
C TRP A 68 6.41 0.83 19.80
N ILE A 69 6.17 0.40 21.04
CA ILE A 69 7.12 0.48 22.15
C ILE A 69 7.42 -0.93 22.65
N CYS A 70 8.58 -1.12 23.24
CA CYS A 70 8.98 -2.42 23.77
C CYS A 70 9.63 -2.29 25.14
N LEU A 71 9.23 -3.16 26.03
CA LEU A 71 9.86 -3.42 27.33
C LEU A 71 10.64 -4.73 27.20
N ASP A 72 11.96 -4.66 27.17
CA ASP A 72 12.88 -5.79 26.99
C ASP A 72 13.48 -6.18 28.32
N PHE A 73 12.94 -7.21 28.94
CA PHE A 73 13.40 -7.77 30.23
C PHE A 73 14.44 -8.85 29.97
N ASP A 74 15.62 -8.73 30.58
CA ASP A 74 16.74 -9.61 30.34
C ASP A 74 17.35 -10.14 31.66
N CYS A 75 17.75 -11.41 31.70
CA CYS A 75 18.57 -11.97 32.74
C CYS A 75 20.02 -11.52 32.57
N LYS A 76 20.61 -10.99 33.61
CA LYS A 76 22.05 -10.76 33.78
C LYS A 76 22.73 -12.02 34.33
N GLU A 77 24.01 -11.93 34.63
CA GLU A 77 24.78 -13.04 35.23
C GLU A 77 24.15 -13.51 36.53
N GLY A 78 23.92 -14.83 36.66
CA GLY A 78 23.27 -15.44 37.83
C GLY A 78 21.74 -15.26 37.90
N GLY A 79 21.11 -14.64 36.92
CA GLY A 79 19.65 -14.56 36.82
C GLY A 79 19.04 -15.81 36.17
N GLN A 80 17.85 -16.20 36.61
CA GLN A 80 17.04 -17.30 36.04
C GLN A 80 15.79 -16.76 35.39
N LEU A 81 15.37 -17.36 34.27
CA LEU A 81 14.23 -16.90 33.47
C LEU A 81 12.92 -16.89 34.27
N GLU A 82 12.65 -17.94 35.06
CA GLU A 82 11.48 -18.00 35.93
C GLU A 82 11.41 -16.82 36.89
N GLY A 83 12.53 -16.55 37.56
CA GLY A 83 12.60 -15.42 38.51
C GLY A 83 12.45 -14.05 37.82
N LEU A 84 12.89 -13.91 36.54
CA LEU A 84 12.62 -12.73 35.75
C LEU A 84 11.13 -12.58 35.44
N VAL A 85 10.51 -13.66 34.99
CA VAL A 85 9.10 -13.69 34.60
C VAL A 85 8.20 -13.39 35.80
N GLU A 86 8.41 -14.09 36.93
CA GLU A 86 7.59 -13.91 38.14
C GLU A 86 7.72 -12.51 38.76
N LYS A 87 8.96 -12.00 38.86
CA LYS A 87 9.22 -10.75 39.59
C LYS A 87 8.90 -9.50 38.79
N TYR A 88 9.05 -9.54 37.44
CA TYR A 88 9.04 -8.33 36.63
C TYR A 88 8.10 -8.42 35.42
N VAL A 89 8.09 -9.53 34.66
CA VAL A 89 7.28 -9.63 33.43
C VAL A 89 5.79 -9.76 33.76
N ILE A 90 5.42 -10.71 34.65
CA ILE A 90 4.02 -10.90 35.06
C ILE A 90 3.42 -9.65 35.70
N PRO A 91 4.08 -8.95 36.63
CA PRO A 91 3.55 -7.68 37.15
C PRO A 91 3.37 -6.60 36.09
N ALA A 92 4.28 -6.50 35.11
CA ALA A 92 4.16 -5.57 34.01
C ALA A 92 2.98 -5.94 33.08
N ALA A 93 2.86 -7.21 32.73
CA ALA A 93 1.77 -7.72 31.92
C ALA A 93 0.40 -7.52 32.60
N LYS A 94 0.28 -7.84 33.87
CA LYS A 94 -0.94 -7.58 34.67
C LYS A 94 -1.30 -6.10 34.73
N ARG A 95 -0.30 -5.22 34.79
CA ARG A 95 -0.54 -3.76 34.74
C ARG A 95 -1.11 -3.35 33.38
N LEU A 96 -0.62 -3.90 32.24
CA LEU A 96 -1.16 -3.65 30.91
C LEU A 96 -2.60 -4.13 30.81
N GLU A 97 -2.92 -5.33 31.29
CA GLU A 97 -4.29 -5.85 31.32
C GLU A 97 -5.25 -5.00 32.16
N GLN A 98 -4.80 -4.57 33.36
CA GLN A 98 -5.60 -3.67 34.21
C GLN A 98 -5.92 -2.34 33.52
N LEU A 99 -5.03 -1.87 32.66
CA LEU A 99 -5.22 -0.66 31.86
C LEU A 99 -5.96 -0.92 30.54
N GLY A 100 -6.33 -2.18 30.23
CA GLY A 100 -6.94 -2.54 28.97
C GLY A 100 -6.02 -2.33 27.75
N ILE A 101 -4.71 -2.35 27.95
CA ILE A 101 -3.71 -2.16 26.90
C ILE A 101 -3.33 -3.53 26.33
N HIS A 102 -3.53 -3.70 25.02
CA HIS A 102 -3.15 -4.90 24.30
C HIS A 102 -1.63 -4.97 24.11
N TYR A 103 -1.07 -6.13 24.33
CA TYR A 103 0.36 -6.39 24.18
C TYR A 103 0.63 -7.78 23.60
N LEU A 104 1.81 -7.96 23.03
CA LEU A 104 2.36 -9.27 22.68
C LEU A 104 3.55 -9.57 23.60
N ALA A 105 3.53 -10.73 24.27
CA ALA A 105 4.67 -11.23 25.02
C ALA A 105 5.52 -12.14 24.13
N GLU A 106 6.83 -11.89 24.02
CA GLU A 106 7.77 -12.68 23.22
C GLU A 106 8.92 -13.20 24.11
N PHE A 107 9.17 -14.50 24.07
CA PHE A 107 10.45 -15.03 24.55
C PHE A 107 11.55 -14.69 23.55
N SER A 108 12.63 -14.08 24.01
CA SER A 108 13.72 -13.59 23.13
C SER A 108 14.54 -14.69 22.47
N GLY A 109 14.27 -15.97 22.78
CA GLY A 109 15.00 -17.13 22.28
C GLY A 109 16.27 -17.46 23.08
N ARG A 110 16.56 -16.74 24.17
CA ARG A 110 17.75 -17.02 25.00
C ARG A 110 17.51 -16.81 26.50
N ARG A 111 17.29 -15.60 26.97
CA ARG A 111 17.29 -15.27 28.41
C ARG A 111 16.38 -14.11 28.79
N GLY A 112 15.57 -13.63 27.91
CA GLY A 112 14.74 -12.45 28.12
C GLY A 112 13.32 -12.60 27.58
N VAL A 113 12.46 -11.68 27.96
CA VAL A 113 11.08 -11.56 27.50
C VAL A 113 10.83 -10.12 27.09
N HIS A 114 10.26 -9.94 25.90
CA HIS A 114 9.81 -8.65 25.38
C HIS A 114 8.31 -8.50 25.56
N LEU A 115 7.86 -7.34 26.02
CA LEU A 115 6.45 -6.95 25.96
C LEU A 115 6.32 -5.86 24.89
N TRP A 116 5.64 -6.19 23.81
CA TRP A 116 5.43 -5.33 22.67
C TRP A 116 4.05 -4.67 22.72
N ILE A 117 4.00 -3.36 22.59
CA ILE A 117 2.77 -2.58 22.58
C ILE A 117 2.74 -1.79 21.27
N HIS A 118 1.83 -2.16 20.37
CA HIS A 118 1.66 -1.53 19.05
C HIS A 118 0.52 -0.51 19.09
N THR A 119 0.63 0.51 18.26
CA THR A 119 -0.37 1.56 18.09
C THR A 119 -0.99 1.51 16.70
N LYS A 120 -2.28 1.80 16.56
CA LYS A 120 -2.99 1.87 15.26
C LYS A 120 -2.48 2.98 14.35
N GLY A 121 -1.87 4.02 14.93
CA GLY A 121 -1.26 5.14 14.22
C GLY A 121 0.20 5.31 14.59
N MET A 122 0.90 6.21 13.90
CA MET A 122 2.28 6.56 14.24
C MET A 122 2.29 7.56 15.39
N ILE A 123 3.27 7.41 16.28
CA ILE A 123 3.54 8.32 17.40
C ILE A 123 4.99 8.83 17.31
N THR A 124 5.28 9.95 17.95
CA THR A 124 6.65 10.42 18.07
C THR A 124 7.44 9.59 19.09
N LYS A 125 8.77 9.59 18.98
CA LYS A 125 9.62 8.93 19.99
C LYS A 125 9.40 9.51 21.39
N SER A 126 9.14 10.81 21.48
CA SER A 126 8.85 11.49 22.76
C SER A 126 7.58 10.93 23.39
N GLN A 127 6.50 10.83 22.61
CA GLN A 127 5.25 10.22 23.06
C GLN A 127 5.44 8.77 23.52
N GLY A 128 6.13 7.96 22.69
CA GLY A 128 6.43 6.57 23.05
C GLY A 128 7.28 6.45 24.33
N TYR A 129 8.23 7.36 24.52
CA TYR A 129 9.02 7.42 25.76
C TYR A 129 8.16 7.79 26.97
N SER A 130 7.29 8.78 26.86
CA SER A 130 6.34 9.16 27.91
C SER A 130 5.40 8.00 28.28
N MET A 131 4.93 7.23 27.29
CA MET A 131 4.14 6.02 27.54
C MET A 131 4.93 5.01 28.39
N ILE A 132 6.20 4.78 28.07
CA ILE A 132 7.05 3.86 28.84
C ILE A 132 7.28 4.38 30.27
N GLU A 133 7.52 5.66 30.45
CA GLU A 133 7.68 6.26 31.78
C GLU A 133 6.45 6.03 32.65
N GLU A 134 5.24 6.24 32.16
CA GLU A 134 3.99 6.00 32.86
C GLU A 134 3.77 4.51 33.19
N LEU A 135 4.14 3.63 32.25
CA LEU A 135 3.99 2.19 32.43
C LEU A 135 5.02 1.61 33.40
N THR A 136 6.24 2.15 33.43
CA THR A 136 7.38 1.51 34.12
C THR A 136 7.89 2.26 35.36
N GLY A 137 7.44 3.49 35.63
CA GLY A 137 8.01 4.37 36.64
C GLY A 137 8.20 3.76 38.01
N ALA A 138 7.24 2.91 38.44
CA ALA A 138 7.31 2.27 39.77
C ALA A 138 8.34 1.13 39.90
N TYR A 139 8.64 0.38 38.81
CA TYR A 139 9.55 -0.77 38.87
C TYR A 139 10.88 -0.56 38.18
N ARG A 140 11.02 0.49 37.36
CA ARG A 140 12.29 0.86 36.74
C ARG A 140 13.37 1.14 37.75
N LEU A 141 13.01 1.79 38.87
CA LEU A 141 13.91 2.03 40.00
C LEU A 141 14.31 0.71 40.67
N LYS A 142 13.37 -0.24 40.85
CA LYS A 142 13.67 -1.56 41.44
C LYS A 142 14.59 -2.38 40.55
N LEU A 143 14.36 -2.38 39.24
CA LEU A 143 15.19 -3.10 38.26
C LEU A 143 16.58 -2.49 38.08
N SER A 144 16.73 -1.16 38.19
CA SER A 144 18.05 -0.51 38.14
C SER A 144 18.97 -0.90 39.28
N ALA A 145 18.40 -1.27 40.42
CA ALA A 145 19.13 -1.75 41.60
C ALA A 145 19.35 -3.27 41.59
N ASP A 146 18.68 -4.02 40.72
CA ASP A 146 18.80 -5.48 40.65
C ASP A 146 20.04 -5.90 39.86
N THR A 147 20.89 -6.71 40.45
CA THR A 147 22.14 -7.21 39.84
C THR A 147 21.90 -8.38 38.89
N LYS A 148 20.77 -9.11 39.02
CA LYS A 148 20.45 -10.32 38.28
C LYS A 148 19.54 -10.08 37.07
N TYR A 149 18.82 -8.96 37.06
CA TYR A 149 17.81 -8.66 36.04
C TYR A 149 18.00 -7.25 35.49
N GLY A 150 17.53 -7.00 34.27
CA GLY A 150 17.58 -5.72 33.62
C GLY A 150 16.34 -5.43 32.78
N LEU A 151 16.14 -4.16 32.48
CA LEU A 151 15.11 -3.67 31.57
C LEU A 151 15.72 -2.70 30.57
N ASP A 152 15.74 -3.08 29.32
CA ASP A 152 15.95 -2.17 28.20
C ASP A 152 14.61 -1.69 27.66
N ILE A 153 14.54 -0.42 27.29
CA ILE A 153 13.31 0.19 26.77
C ILE A 153 13.48 0.74 25.36
N PHE A 154 12.43 0.67 24.57
CA PHE A 154 12.39 1.20 23.23
C PHE A 154 11.12 2.03 23.01
N PRO A 155 11.24 3.37 22.77
CA PRO A 155 12.48 4.13 22.58
C PRO A 155 13.28 4.33 23.88
N ALA A 156 14.61 4.31 23.78
CA ALA A 156 15.50 4.46 24.94
C ALA A 156 15.60 5.89 25.47
N VAL A 157 15.29 6.88 24.63
CA VAL A 157 15.31 8.31 24.94
C VAL A 157 14.19 9.07 24.22
N ALA A 158 13.66 10.10 24.84
CA ALA A 158 12.58 10.92 24.31
C ALA A 158 12.97 11.69 23.03
N GLY A 159 14.21 12.18 22.98
CA GLY A 159 14.75 12.93 21.86
C GLY A 159 15.83 12.16 21.10
N GLY A 160 16.36 12.76 20.06
CA GLY A 160 17.50 12.22 19.32
C GLY A 160 17.35 12.41 17.82
N GLY A 161 18.43 12.84 17.18
CA GLY A 161 18.48 13.19 15.78
C GLY A 161 18.13 12.06 14.84
N MET A 162 18.24 12.32 13.53
CA MET A 162 17.90 11.44 12.41
C MET A 162 18.81 10.20 12.25
N LYS A 163 19.48 9.75 13.34
CA LYS A 163 20.28 8.53 13.34
C LYS A 163 19.36 7.31 13.46
N LEU A 164 19.86 6.15 13.03
CA LEU A 164 19.11 4.89 13.01
C LEU A 164 18.54 4.48 14.40
N GLY A 165 19.17 4.91 15.49
CA GLY A 165 18.77 4.54 16.83
C GLY A 165 19.27 3.16 17.27
N LYS A 166 18.75 2.67 18.39
CA LYS A 166 19.00 1.32 18.91
C LYS A 166 18.17 0.31 18.09
N GLN A 167 18.74 -0.83 17.80
CA GLN A 167 18.06 -1.92 17.09
C GLN A 167 17.46 -2.93 18.07
N VAL A 168 16.41 -3.59 17.65
CA VAL A 168 15.82 -4.74 18.32
C VAL A 168 15.73 -5.89 17.32
N LYS A 169 15.96 -7.11 17.79
CA LYS A 169 15.83 -8.31 17.00
C LYS A 169 14.36 -8.48 16.52
N LEU A 170 14.16 -8.78 15.26
CA LEU A 170 12.82 -9.07 14.74
C LEU A 170 12.28 -10.36 15.39
N PRO A 171 11.01 -10.36 15.88
CA PRO A 171 10.40 -11.55 16.45
C PRO A 171 10.43 -12.78 15.55
N LEU A 172 10.32 -13.95 16.14
CA LEU A 172 10.36 -15.27 15.48
C LEU A 172 11.69 -15.62 14.80
N SER A 173 12.72 -14.78 14.93
CA SER A 173 14.05 -15.05 14.39
C SER A 173 14.86 -15.96 15.31
N VAL A 174 15.91 -16.60 14.77
CA VAL A 174 16.79 -17.49 15.53
C VAL A 174 18.02 -16.75 15.99
N HIS A 175 18.26 -16.70 17.30
CA HIS A 175 19.46 -16.12 17.88
C HIS A 175 20.65 -17.08 17.75
N ARG A 176 21.79 -16.65 17.18
CA ARG A 176 22.96 -17.52 16.95
C ARG A 176 23.54 -18.19 18.20
N LYS A 177 23.37 -17.57 19.37
CA LYS A 177 23.82 -18.08 20.68
C LYS A 177 22.68 -18.59 21.54
N GLY A 178 21.51 -18.85 20.96
CA GLY A 178 20.31 -19.28 21.68
C GLY A 178 19.37 -20.04 20.74
N GLY A 179 18.07 -20.00 21.03
CA GLY A 179 17.00 -20.62 20.25
C GLY A 179 16.22 -19.62 19.40
N ARG A 180 15.13 -20.11 18.85
CA ARG A 180 14.13 -19.28 18.16
C ARG A 180 13.35 -18.44 19.17
N SER A 181 13.16 -17.16 18.90
CA SER A 181 12.20 -16.37 19.65
C SER A 181 10.77 -16.69 19.21
N PHE A 182 9.79 -16.50 20.07
CA PHE A 182 8.40 -16.82 19.79
C PHE A 182 7.45 -16.05 20.71
N PHE A 183 6.22 -15.83 20.23
CA PHE A 183 5.16 -15.23 21.05
C PHE A 183 4.60 -16.24 22.04
N ILE A 184 4.47 -15.80 23.29
CA ILE A 184 3.95 -16.59 24.41
C ILE A 184 2.43 -16.40 24.42
N PRO A 185 1.61 -17.46 24.33
CA PRO A 185 0.16 -17.33 24.30
C PRO A 185 -0.43 -16.65 25.55
N ASP A 186 0.08 -17.00 26.72
CA ASP A 186 -0.34 -16.43 28.00
C ASP A 186 0.84 -16.40 28.97
N VAL A 187 1.46 -15.25 29.11
CA VAL A 187 2.63 -15.06 29.97
C VAL A 187 2.26 -14.96 31.46
N ILE A 188 0.99 -14.70 31.76
CA ILE A 188 0.52 -14.50 33.15
C ILE A 188 0.14 -15.82 33.81
N ASN A 189 -0.57 -16.68 33.09
CA ASN A 189 -1.19 -17.87 33.67
C ASN A 189 -0.45 -19.17 33.35
N VAL A 190 0.44 -19.15 32.33
CA VAL A 190 1.22 -20.32 31.90
C VAL A 190 2.65 -20.24 32.46
N LYS A 191 3.14 -21.32 33.05
CA LYS A 191 4.49 -21.38 33.61
C LYS A 191 5.56 -21.41 32.53
N VAL A 192 6.76 -20.97 32.89
CA VAL A 192 7.91 -20.95 31.98
C VAL A 192 8.18 -22.32 31.36
N ASP A 193 8.17 -23.38 32.18
CA ASP A 193 8.41 -24.74 31.73
C ASP A 193 7.41 -25.23 30.66
N ASP A 194 6.18 -24.74 30.72
CA ASP A 194 5.12 -25.16 29.78
C ASP A 194 5.24 -24.51 28.40
N TRP A 195 5.74 -23.26 28.33
CA TRP A 195 5.86 -22.57 27.06
C TRP A 195 7.28 -22.55 26.47
N ILE A 196 8.32 -22.82 27.25
CA ILE A 196 9.71 -22.78 26.78
C ILE A 196 9.98 -23.78 25.64
N HIS A 197 9.23 -24.89 25.60
CA HIS A 197 9.29 -25.95 24.60
C HIS A 197 8.30 -25.77 23.42
N LEU A 198 7.62 -24.64 23.35
CA LEU A 198 6.66 -24.35 22.29
C LEU A 198 7.23 -24.54 20.85
N PRO A 199 8.49 -24.15 20.54
CA PRO A 199 9.06 -24.39 19.20
C PRO A 199 9.20 -25.85 18.78
N GLU A 200 9.10 -26.80 19.70
CA GLU A 200 9.18 -28.24 19.46
C GLU A 200 7.83 -28.86 19.06
N GLN A 201 6.73 -28.11 19.22
CA GLN A 201 5.38 -28.57 18.88
C GLN A 201 5.14 -28.54 17.38
N LEU A 202 4.38 -29.54 16.87
CA LEU A 202 4.08 -29.65 15.43
C LEU A 202 3.25 -28.50 14.88
N ASP A 203 2.41 -27.91 15.71
CA ASP A 203 1.52 -26.79 15.38
C ASP A 203 2.11 -25.41 15.76
N PHE A 204 3.40 -25.35 16.02
CA PHE A 204 4.09 -24.13 16.44
C PHE A 204 3.76 -22.92 15.55
N TRP A 205 3.86 -23.07 14.23
CA TRP A 205 3.61 -21.95 13.30
C TRP A 205 2.15 -21.51 13.30
N LYS A 206 1.23 -22.45 13.40
CA LYS A 206 -0.19 -22.15 13.55
C LYS A 206 -0.48 -21.37 14.82
N ILE A 207 0.09 -21.79 15.95
CA ILE A 207 -0.05 -21.05 17.21
C ILE A 207 0.47 -19.60 17.09
N GLN A 208 1.62 -19.41 16.41
CA GLN A 208 2.16 -18.07 16.17
C GLN A 208 1.30 -17.22 15.23
N ASP A 209 0.72 -17.82 14.21
CA ASP A 209 -0.21 -17.13 13.30
C ASP A 209 -1.50 -16.74 14.00
N ASP A 210 -2.09 -17.65 14.81
CA ASP A 210 -3.31 -17.38 15.58
C ASP A 210 -3.11 -16.24 16.60
N ILE A 211 -1.96 -16.19 17.28
CA ILE A 211 -1.62 -15.06 18.18
C ILE A 211 -1.57 -13.74 17.42
N LEU A 212 -0.90 -13.70 16.28
CA LEU A 212 -0.79 -12.49 15.47
C LEU A 212 -2.12 -12.11 14.79
N GLU A 213 -2.97 -13.08 14.45
CA GLU A 213 -4.30 -12.83 13.85
C GLU A 213 -5.27 -12.20 14.84
N THR A 214 -5.24 -12.67 16.08
CA THR A 214 -6.14 -12.17 17.14
C THR A 214 -5.65 -10.87 17.78
N TYR A 215 -4.39 -10.51 17.56
CA TYR A 215 -3.81 -9.30 18.14
C TYR A 215 -4.30 -8.03 17.45
N ILE A 216 -4.80 -7.10 18.27
CA ILE A 216 -5.29 -5.81 17.81
C ILE A 216 -4.40 -4.70 18.38
N PRO A 217 -3.72 -3.89 17.52
CA PRO A 217 -2.99 -2.71 17.98
C PRO A 217 -3.88 -1.73 18.74
N ASN A 218 -3.31 -1.02 19.67
CA ASN A 218 -4.02 -0.11 20.58
C ASN A 218 -4.45 1.18 19.85
N ASP A 219 -5.64 1.65 20.19
CA ASP A 219 -6.13 2.96 19.77
C ASP A 219 -5.38 4.09 20.48
N LEU A 220 -4.99 5.13 19.76
CA LEU A 220 -4.19 6.23 20.31
C LEU A 220 -4.97 7.08 21.31
N GLU A 221 -6.23 7.38 21.04
CA GLU A 221 -7.05 8.20 21.96
C GLU A 221 -7.25 7.46 23.28
N TYR A 222 -7.44 6.14 23.22
CA TYR A 222 -7.53 5.29 24.38
C TYR A 222 -6.24 5.32 25.19
N LEU A 223 -5.07 5.13 24.56
CA LEU A 223 -3.77 5.16 25.22
C LEU A 223 -3.48 6.49 25.91
N TRP A 224 -3.76 7.62 25.22
CA TRP A 224 -3.60 8.94 25.83
C TRP A 224 -4.44 9.12 27.08
N LYS A 225 -5.67 8.64 27.05
CA LYS A 225 -6.60 8.73 28.16
C LYS A 225 -6.18 7.84 29.34
N CYS A 226 -5.89 6.56 29.09
CA CYS A 226 -5.60 5.61 30.17
C CYS A 226 -4.24 5.83 30.84
N LEU A 227 -3.26 6.38 30.09
CA LEU A 227 -1.94 6.73 30.60
C LEU A 227 -1.82 8.19 31.08
N ASN A 228 -2.93 8.96 31.00
CA ASN A 228 -2.96 10.38 31.36
C ASN A 228 -1.87 11.21 30.65
N ILE A 229 -1.59 10.87 29.41
CA ILE A 229 -0.61 11.56 28.57
C ILE A 229 -1.35 12.57 27.73
N SER A 230 -0.97 13.84 27.80
CA SER A 230 -1.47 14.83 26.86
C SER A 230 -0.88 14.53 25.49
N PRO A 231 -1.71 14.36 24.42
CA PRO A 231 -1.17 14.32 23.09
C PRO A 231 -0.34 15.59 22.88
N GLU A 232 0.96 15.42 22.60
CA GLU A 232 1.77 16.58 22.20
C GLU A 232 1.06 17.24 21.02
N LYS A 233 0.63 18.47 21.21
CA LYS A 233 0.25 19.29 20.09
C LYS A 233 1.53 19.45 19.28
N GLU A 234 1.61 18.79 18.12
CA GLU A 234 2.67 19.08 17.16
C GLU A 234 2.72 20.60 17.00
N GLU A 235 3.82 21.22 17.41
CA GLU A 235 4.04 22.67 17.20
C GLU A 235 4.15 23.02 15.71
N SER A 236 4.10 22.05 14.82
CA SER A 236 4.16 22.23 13.38
C SER A 236 2.84 21.93 12.63
N ASP A 237 1.81 21.38 13.29
CA ASP A 237 0.48 21.22 12.71
C ASP A 237 -0.59 21.72 13.68
N LYS A 238 -0.61 23.05 13.94
CA LYS A 238 -1.84 23.74 14.28
C LYS A 238 -2.76 23.78 13.05
N GLY A 239 -2.99 22.60 12.48
CA GLY A 239 -4.05 22.36 11.55
C GLY A 239 -5.33 22.22 12.35
N LEU A 240 -6.03 23.33 12.57
CA LEU A 240 -7.45 23.30 12.79
C LEU A 240 -8.05 22.22 11.90
N LEU A 241 -8.82 21.29 12.48
CA LEU A 241 -9.71 20.38 11.78
C LEU A 241 -10.72 21.22 10.99
N TYR A 242 -10.29 21.74 9.84
CA TYR A 242 -11.22 22.33 8.89
C TYR A 242 -12.03 21.19 8.31
N LYS A 243 -13.34 21.17 8.66
CA LYS A 243 -14.33 20.47 7.87
C LYS A 243 -14.06 20.82 6.41
N LYS A 244 -13.93 19.83 5.54
CA LYS A 244 -13.78 20.06 4.09
C LYS A 244 -15.00 20.84 3.62
N GLU A 245 -14.91 22.15 3.54
CA GLU A 245 -15.88 22.99 2.90
C GLU A 245 -15.56 23.03 1.41
N TYR A 246 -16.51 22.57 0.60
CA TYR A 246 -16.43 22.73 -0.85
C TYR A 246 -17.14 24.05 -1.20
N LEU A 247 -16.44 24.90 -1.93
CA LEU A 247 -17.02 26.13 -2.47
C LEU A 247 -17.50 25.83 -3.88
N VAL A 248 -18.79 25.89 -4.09
CA VAL A 248 -19.41 25.72 -5.42
C VAL A 248 -19.90 27.08 -5.89
N ALA A 249 -19.35 27.56 -7.00
CA ALA A 249 -19.82 28.76 -7.65
C ALA A 249 -20.98 28.45 -8.60
N ASN A 250 -21.90 29.39 -8.71
CA ASN A 250 -23.05 29.26 -9.62
C ASN A 250 -22.67 29.41 -11.11
N ARG A 251 -21.46 29.86 -11.42
CA ARG A 251 -20.90 29.91 -12.76
C ARG A 251 -19.39 29.77 -12.75
N MET A 252 -18.82 29.37 -13.89
CA MET A 252 -17.38 29.42 -14.13
C MET A 252 -16.94 30.86 -14.41
N PHE A 253 -15.68 31.17 -14.11
CA PHE A 253 -15.05 32.46 -14.39
C PHE A 253 -13.62 32.27 -14.89
N SER A 254 -13.16 33.20 -15.69
CA SER A 254 -11.83 33.18 -16.29
C SER A 254 -10.79 33.93 -15.47
N LEU A 255 -9.53 33.72 -15.82
CA LEU A 255 -8.38 34.43 -15.24
C LEU A 255 -8.47 35.94 -15.54
N GLU A 256 -8.93 36.30 -16.73
CA GLU A 256 -9.13 37.68 -17.16
C GLU A 256 -10.21 38.40 -16.33
N GLU A 257 -11.32 37.72 -16.02
CA GLU A 257 -12.36 38.27 -15.12
C GLU A 257 -11.80 38.52 -13.72
N ILE A 258 -11.01 37.58 -13.16
CA ILE A 258 -10.36 37.80 -11.84
C ILE A 258 -9.43 39.01 -11.90
N ARG A 259 -8.63 39.14 -12.94
CA ARG A 259 -7.72 40.25 -13.08
C ARG A 259 -8.47 41.59 -13.20
N SER A 260 -9.56 41.61 -13.96
CA SER A 260 -10.36 42.82 -14.19
C SER A 260 -11.02 43.36 -12.92
N CYS A 261 -11.32 42.52 -11.95
CA CYS A 261 -11.92 42.92 -10.67
C CYS A 261 -10.87 43.38 -9.64
N CYS A 262 -9.57 43.26 -9.93
CA CYS A 262 -8.50 43.67 -9.02
C CYS A 262 -7.96 45.05 -9.36
N LYS A 263 -7.58 45.83 -8.35
CA LYS A 263 -6.80 47.05 -8.55
C LYS A 263 -5.40 46.70 -9.06
N GLU A 264 -4.88 47.45 -10.02
CA GLU A 264 -3.56 47.20 -10.66
C GLU A 264 -2.38 47.13 -9.67
N SER A 265 -2.48 47.79 -8.51
CA SER A 265 -1.46 47.78 -7.46
C SER A 265 -1.64 46.63 -6.45
N SER A 266 -2.70 45.84 -6.54
CA SER A 266 -2.98 44.80 -5.58
C SER A 266 -2.09 43.58 -5.75
N VAL A 267 -1.83 42.83 -4.66
CA VAL A 267 -1.08 41.57 -4.66
C VAL A 267 -1.70 40.59 -5.63
N LEU A 268 -3.02 40.50 -5.62
CA LEU A 268 -3.76 39.56 -6.47
C LEU A 268 -3.60 39.89 -7.96
N TYR A 269 -3.68 41.17 -8.34
CA TYR A 269 -3.44 41.61 -9.71
C TYR A 269 -2.07 41.17 -10.23
N VAL A 270 -1.03 41.37 -9.40
CA VAL A 270 0.34 40.97 -9.76
C VAL A 270 0.45 39.46 -9.96
N ILE A 271 -0.21 38.66 -9.13
CA ILE A 271 -0.23 37.18 -9.27
C ILE A 271 -0.96 36.78 -10.56
N MET A 272 -2.13 37.37 -10.84
CA MET A 272 -2.91 37.07 -12.05
C MET A 272 -2.16 37.44 -13.34
N LYS A 273 -1.51 38.63 -13.35
CA LYS A 273 -0.67 39.06 -14.46
C LYS A 273 0.48 38.07 -14.74
N ARG A 274 1.17 37.63 -13.69
CA ARG A 274 2.22 36.57 -13.83
C ARG A 274 1.66 35.24 -14.30
N ALA A 275 0.45 34.90 -13.91
CA ALA A 275 -0.22 33.68 -14.36
C ALA A 275 -0.47 33.71 -15.87
N GLU A 276 -0.97 34.83 -16.38
CA GLU A 276 -1.20 35.06 -17.82
C GLU A 276 0.11 35.09 -18.64
N GLU A 277 1.17 35.69 -18.08
CA GLU A 277 2.51 35.74 -18.68
C GLU A 277 3.26 34.39 -18.58
N GLY A 278 2.69 33.35 -17.98
CA GLY A 278 3.32 32.05 -17.80
C GLY A 278 4.50 32.03 -16.79
N ASN A 279 4.64 33.06 -15.96
CA ASN A 279 5.81 33.34 -15.11
C ASN A 279 5.49 33.28 -13.60
N LEU A 280 4.61 32.40 -13.16
CA LEU A 280 4.28 32.25 -11.74
C LEU A 280 5.51 31.86 -10.91
N LYS A 281 5.73 32.60 -9.83
CA LYS A 281 6.71 32.27 -8.80
C LYS A 281 6.18 31.13 -7.90
N TYR A 282 7.05 30.55 -7.10
CA TYR A 282 6.69 29.49 -6.17
C TYR A 282 5.57 29.90 -5.19
N LEU A 283 5.68 31.09 -4.59
CA LEU A 283 4.65 31.61 -3.67
C LEU A 283 3.32 31.86 -4.37
N ASP A 284 3.34 32.39 -5.59
CA ASP A 284 2.14 32.64 -6.38
C ASP A 284 1.36 31.32 -6.60
N ARG A 285 2.08 30.24 -6.90
CA ARG A 285 1.47 28.90 -7.06
C ARG A 285 0.85 28.37 -5.79
N LEU A 286 1.51 28.56 -4.63
CA LEU A 286 0.96 28.18 -3.34
C LEU A 286 -0.34 28.94 -3.04
N VAL A 287 -0.38 30.24 -3.33
CA VAL A 287 -1.58 31.07 -3.18
C VAL A 287 -2.71 30.55 -4.06
N LEU A 288 -2.44 30.29 -5.33
CA LEU A 288 -3.46 29.81 -6.27
C LEU A 288 -3.97 28.41 -5.89
N VAL A 289 -3.11 27.53 -5.42
CA VAL A 289 -3.51 26.22 -4.88
C VAL A 289 -4.41 26.38 -3.67
N GLY A 290 -4.04 27.22 -2.71
CA GLY A 290 -4.85 27.49 -1.51
C GLY A 290 -6.20 28.13 -1.81
N CYS A 291 -6.29 28.88 -2.91
CA CYS A 291 -7.52 29.54 -3.34
C CYS A 291 -8.44 28.64 -4.16
N PHE A 292 -7.92 28.04 -5.23
CA PHE A 292 -8.75 27.45 -6.28
C PHE A 292 -8.82 25.90 -6.24
N ARG A 293 -8.08 25.26 -5.37
CA ARG A 293 -8.06 23.80 -5.33
C ARG A 293 -9.42 23.15 -5.03
N ASN A 294 -10.18 23.72 -4.10
CA ASN A 294 -11.50 23.23 -3.73
C ASN A 294 -12.62 23.93 -4.49
N PHE A 295 -12.27 24.73 -5.50
CA PHE A 295 -13.17 25.49 -6.30
C PHE A 295 -13.38 24.81 -7.64
N SER A 296 -14.63 24.45 -7.95
CA SER A 296 -14.97 23.78 -9.22
C SER A 296 -14.00 22.62 -9.57
N ASN A 297 -13.70 21.76 -8.59
CA ASN A 297 -12.75 20.63 -8.70
C ASN A 297 -11.33 21.00 -9.15
N GLY A 298 -10.94 22.27 -9.01
CA GLY A 298 -9.62 22.74 -9.37
C GLY A 298 -9.39 22.91 -10.89
N ALA A 299 -10.44 22.88 -11.70
CA ALA A 299 -10.33 23.04 -13.15
C ALA A 299 -9.59 24.32 -13.55
N LEU A 300 -10.02 25.48 -12.99
CA LEU A 300 -9.35 26.76 -13.23
C LEU A 300 -7.87 26.74 -12.83
N LEU A 301 -7.56 26.15 -11.68
CA LEU A 301 -6.18 26.02 -11.21
C LEU A 301 -5.33 25.22 -12.20
N TRP A 302 -5.87 24.13 -12.71
CA TRP A 302 -5.18 23.31 -13.69
C TRP A 302 -4.90 24.04 -14.99
N ASP A 303 -5.87 24.79 -15.49
CA ASP A 303 -5.73 25.59 -16.71
C ASP A 303 -4.66 26.69 -16.55
N ILE A 304 -4.63 27.34 -15.39
CA ILE A 304 -3.59 28.32 -15.06
C ILE A 304 -2.19 27.66 -15.03
N LEU A 305 -2.08 26.49 -14.41
CA LEU A 305 -0.79 25.83 -14.27
C LEU A 305 -0.28 25.28 -15.62
N LYS A 306 -1.17 24.81 -16.51
CA LYS A 306 -0.81 24.37 -17.86
C LYS A 306 -0.16 25.46 -18.71
N GLN A 307 -0.54 26.72 -18.52
CA GLN A 307 -0.04 27.85 -19.29
C GLN A 307 1.37 28.31 -18.84
N GLN A 308 1.93 27.73 -17.78
CA GLN A 308 3.23 28.15 -17.28
C GLN A 308 4.38 27.63 -18.16
N HIS A 309 5.38 28.47 -18.47
CA HIS A 309 6.53 28.13 -19.30
C HIS A 309 7.32 26.92 -18.84
N ASN A 310 7.33 26.65 -17.53
CA ASN A 310 8.02 25.52 -16.91
C ASN A 310 7.06 24.40 -16.52
N PHE A 311 5.89 24.33 -17.13
CA PHE A 311 4.91 23.27 -16.87
C PHE A 311 5.49 21.91 -17.23
N LYS A 312 5.42 20.98 -16.27
CA LYS A 312 5.67 19.55 -16.45
C LYS A 312 4.54 18.81 -15.76
N GLU A 313 3.76 18.10 -16.53
CA GLU A 313 2.52 17.50 -16.06
C GLU A 313 2.73 16.61 -14.82
N ASP A 314 3.67 15.68 -14.90
CA ASP A 314 3.95 14.73 -13.82
C ASP A 314 4.41 15.41 -12.53
N ILE A 315 5.29 16.42 -12.66
CA ILE A 315 5.78 17.19 -11.51
C ILE A 315 4.65 18.02 -10.91
N THR A 316 3.81 18.62 -11.75
CA THR A 316 2.68 19.44 -11.29
C THR A 316 1.64 18.58 -10.58
N ARG A 317 1.30 17.39 -11.11
CA ARG A 317 0.40 16.44 -10.46
C ARG A 317 0.94 16.00 -9.09
N GLN A 318 2.20 15.55 -9.03
CA GLN A 318 2.84 15.17 -7.77
C GLN A 318 2.86 16.32 -6.74
N TYR A 319 3.08 17.55 -7.21
CA TYR A 319 3.06 18.74 -6.37
C TYR A 319 1.67 18.99 -5.79
N LEU A 320 0.63 18.99 -6.63
CA LEU A 320 -0.75 19.15 -6.18
C LEU A 320 -1.19 18.06 -5.21
N ASP A 321 -0.76 16.82 -5.40
CA ASP A 321 -1.08 15.72 -4.49
C ASP A 321 -0.38 15.83 -3.14
N LYS A 322 0.88 16.23 -3.12
CA LYS A 322 1.62 16.53 -1.87
C LYS A 322 0.96 17.63 -1.05
N LEU A 323 0.31 18.58 -1.72
CA LEU A 323 -0.38 19.68 -1.10
C LEU A 323 -1.83 19.35 -0.67
N LYS A 324 -2.32 18.15 -1.01
CA LYS A 324 -3.72 17.73 -0.85
C LYS A 324 -4.27 17.86 0.58
N ASN A 325 -3.43 17.72 1.58
CA ASN A 325 -3.82 17.73 2.99
C ASN A 325 -3.20 18.89 3.79
N ARG A 326 -2.49 19.84 3.15
CA ARG A 326 -1.65 20.81 3.84
C ARG A 326 -2.04 22.29 3.67
N TYR A 327 -3.07 22.59 2.86
CA TYR A 327 -3.41 24.00 2.58
C TYR A 327 -4.84 24.33 2.94
N TYR A 328 -4.94 25.39 3.71
CA TYR A 328 -6.16 26.04 4.17
C TYR A 328 -6.59 27.10 3.15
N PRO A 329 -7.89 27.47 3.11
CA PRO A 329 -8.31 28.65 2.37
C PRO A 329 -7.49 29.85 2.81
N ILE A 330 -6.86 30.52 1.86
CA ILE A 330 -6.02 31.70 2.12
C ILE A 330 -6.94 32.87 2.40
N THR A 331 -6.75 33.53 3.58
CA THR A 331 -7.45 34.76 3.91
C THR A 331 -6.74 35.97 3.27
N MET A 332 -7.46 37.06 3.07
CA MET A 332 -6.88 38.31 2.51
C MET A 332 -5.75 38.84 3.39
N ARG A 333 -5.88 38.78 4.71
CA ARG A 333 -4.81 39.13 5.63
C ARG A 333 -3.55 38.31 5.38
N TYR A 334 -3.67 37.00 5.33
CA TYR A 334 -2.54 36.10 5.11
C TYR A 334 -1.87 36.33 3.75
N LEU A 335 -2.67 36.61 2.70
CA LEU A 335 -2.15 36.93 1.38
C LEU A 335 -1.25 38.18 1.42
N TYR A 336 -1.72 39.26 2.04
CA TYR A 336 -0.97 40.51 2.10
C TYR A 336 0.26 40.39 3.00
N ASP A 337 0.15 39.72 4.15
CA ASP A 337 1.28 39.45 5.05
C ASP A 337 2.36 38.61 4.33
N LEU A 338 1.97 37.60 3.52
CA LEU A 338 2.89 36.76 2.76
C LEU A 338 3.73 37.53 1.73
N TYR A 339 3.17 38.63 1.18
CA TYR A 339 3.87 39.50 0.23
C TYR A 339 4.46 40.78 0.89
N GLY A 340 4.40 40.91 2.20
CA GLY A 340 4.93 42.02 2.95
C GLY A 340 4.21 43.36 2.65
N GLN A 341 2.94 43.31 2.26
CA GLN A 341 2.12 44.47 1.95
C GLN A 341 1.04 44.71 3.02
N LYS A 342 0.61 45.94 3.18
CA LYS A 342 -0.51 46.28 4.08
C LYS A 342 -1.83 46.03 3.39
N LEU A 343 -2.75 45.35 4.08
CA LEU A 343 -4.13 45.18 3.62
C LEU A 343 -4.85 46.54 3.59
N GLU A 344 -5.68 46.75 2.56
CA GLU A 344 -6.51 47.94 2.43
C GLU A 344 -7.56 47.96 3.54
N GLU A 345 -7.85 49.12 4.12
CA GLU A 345 -8.75 49.30 5.27
C GLU A 345 -10.21 48.84 5.02
N ASN A 346 -10.63 48.84 3.76
CA ASN A 346 -11.97 48.47 3.33
C ASN A 346 -12.14 46.95 3.01
N ILE A 347 -11.12 46.15 3.23
CA ILE A 347 -11.18 44.67 3.00
C ILE A 347 -11.26 43.96 4.35
N ASP A 348 -12.24 43.08 4.51
CA ASP A 348 -12.31 42.22 5.66
C ASP A 348 -11.07 41.30 5.71
N PRO A 349 -10.23 41.39 6.76
CA PRO A 349 -9.01 40.60 6.87
C PRO A 349 -9.26 39.08 6.98
N GLN A 350 -10.44 38.65 7.38
CA GLN A 350 -10.79 37.26 7.58
C GLN A 350 -11.48 36.63 6.37
N ILE A 351 -11.90 37.41 5.39
CA ILE A 351 -12.48 36.89 4.16
C ILE A 351 -11.45 36.02 3.40
N THR A 352 -11.84 34.86 2.92
CA THR A 352 -10.96 34.04 2.09
C THR A 352 -10.76 34.67 0.71
N LEU A 353 -9.63 34.39 0.06
CA LEU A 353 -9.36 34.89 -1.28
C LEU A 353 -10.43 34.45 -2.29
N ALA A 354 -10.95 33.22 -2.17
CA ALA A 354 -12.03 32.73 -3.02
C ALA A 354 -13.34 33.52 -2.82
N GLU A 355 -13.73 33.78 -1.57
CA GLU A 355 -14.90 34.58 -1.25
C GLU A 355 -14.75 36.04 -1.71
N TYR A 356 -13.57 36.61 -1.54
CA TYR A 356 -13.26 37.95 -2.02
C TYR A 356 -13.40 38.07 -3.55
N ILE A 357 -12.89 37.09 -4.31
CA ILE A 357 -13.03 37.05 -5.78
C ILE A 357 -14.49 36.91 -6.17
N ALA A 358 -15.20 36.02 -5.52
CA ALA A 358 -16.62 35.78 -5.81
C ALA A 358 -17.49 37.00 -5.57
N ASP A 359 -17.28 37.69 -4.45
CA ASP A 359 -17.99 38.96 -4.13
C ASP A 359 -17.75 40.01 -5.20
N ARG A 360 -16.50 40.16 -5.67
CA ARG A 360 -16.14 41.13 -6.70
C ARG A 360 -16.70 40.78 -8.09
N LEU A 361 -16.92 39.55 -8.38
CA LEU A 361 -17.47 39.06 -9.66
C LEU A 361 -19.00 38.83 -9.63
N ASP A 362 -19.64 39.23 -8.52
CA ASP A 362 -21.06 38.96 -8.27
C ASP A 362 -21.44 37.47 -8.49
N ILE A 363 -20.61 36.60 -7.94
CA ILE A 363 -20.78 35.15 -8.01
C ILE A 363 -21.28 34.64 -6.68
N SER A 364 -22.42 33.92 -6.69
CA SER A 364 -22.89 33.21 -5.53
C SER A 364 -22.03 32.00 -5.25
N ILE A 365 -21.47 31.93 -4.04
CA ILE A 365 -20.78 30.74 -3.54
C ILE A 365 -21.67 30.03 -2.53
N GLU A 366 -21.97 28.78 -2.80
CA GLU A 366 -22.64 27.91 -1.86
C GLU A 366 -21.59 27.14 -1.06
N LYS A 367 -21.61 27.34 0.27
CA LYS A 367 -20.79 26.54 1.21
C LYS A 367 -21.50 25.24 1.48
N ILE A 368 -21.09 24.16 0.84
CA ILE A 368 -21.65 22.84 1.13
C ILE A 368 -20.99 22.32 2.41
N GLN A 369 -21.62 22.58 3.53
CA GLN A 369 -21.30 21.90 4.79
C GLN A 369 -21.91 20.50 4.78
N GLN A 370 -21.15 19.51 5.20
CA GLN A 370 -21.55 18.11 5.28
C GLN A 370 -22.64 17.81 6.36
N LYS A 371 -23.57 18.73 6.57
CA LYS A 371 -24.62 18.63 7.61
C LYS A 371 -26.00 19.01 7.13
N GLU A 372 -26.49 18.45 6.03
CA GLU A 372 -27.96 18.40 5.82
C GLU A 372 -28.32 17.33 4.81
N VAL A 373 -28.43 16.09 5.24
CA VAL A 373 -29.24 15.10 4.51
C VAL A 373 -29.69 13.98 5.46
N LEU A 374 -30.70 14.23 6.27
CA LEU A 374 -31.28 13.18 7.12
C LEU A 374 -32.36 12.33 6.41
N SER A 375 -32.94 12.78 5.31
CA SER A 375 -33.84 11.98 4.45
C SER A 375 -33.12 11.23 3.33
N GLN A 376 -31.92 11.65 2.94
CA GLN A 376 -31.02 10.95 1.98
C GLN A 376 -30.22 9.82 2.62
N LYS A 377 -30.15 9.71 3.94
CA LYS A 377 -29.27 8.75 4.67
C LYS A 377 -29.46 7.29 4.27
N LYS A 378 -30.65 6.88 3.85
CA LYS A 378 -30.90 5.50 3.43
C LYS A 378 -30.29 5.24 2.05
N VAL A 379 -30.52 6.17 1.12
CA VAL A 379 -29.96 6.10 -0.24
C VAL A 379 -28.43 6.24 -0.21
N GLU A 380 -27.88 7.16 0.59
CA GLU A 380 -26.43 7.34 0.75
C GLU A 380 -25.76 6.09 1.32
N LYS A 381 -26.38 5.42 2.29
CA LYS A 381 -25.84 4.15 2.81
C LYS A 381 -25.80 3.07 1.74
N ASP A 382 -26.85 3.01 0.92
CA ASP A 382 -27.01 1.99 -0.12
C ASP A 382 -26.02 2.16 -1.29
N ILE A 383 -25.58 3.38 -1.61
CA ILE A 383 -24.65 3.65 -2.72
C ILE A 383 -23.21 3.94 -2.28
N LYS A 384 -22.96 4.01 -0.97
CA LYS A 384 -21.63 4.39 -0.43
C LYS A 384 -20.50 3.52 -0.97
N TYR A 385 -20.74 2.24 -1.14
CA TYR A 385 -19.78 1.31 -1.74
C TYR A 385 -19.46 1.71 -3.18
N PHE A 386 -20.46 1.99 -4.01
CA PHE A 386 -20.26 2.36 -5.42
C PHE A 386 -19.63 3.75 -5.58
N GLN A 387 -19.92 4.68 -4.65
CA GLN A 387 -19.20 5.97 -4.57
C GLN A 387 -17.71 5.77 -4.28
N MET A 388 -17.38 4.82 -3.40
CA MET A 388 -15.99 4.44 -3.13
C MET A 388 -15.34 3.87 -4.40
N ILE A 389 -16.00 2.93 -5.10
CA ILE A 389 -15.48 2.36 -6.35
C ILE A 389 -15.30 3.44 -7.41
N GLN A 390 -16.26 4.34 -7.61
CA GLN A 390 -16.14 5.49 -8.52
C GLN A 390 -14.90 6.33 -8.21
N LYS A 391 -14.66 6.65 -6.94
CA LYS A 391 -13.48 7.41 -6.53
C LYS A 391 -12.18 6.64 -6.82
N LYS A 392 -12.17 5.34 -6.59
CA LYS A 392 -11.01 4.48 -6.90
C LYS A 392 -10.73 4.42 -8.40
N GLU A 393 -11.76 4.30 -9.22
CA GLU A 393 -11.62 4.34 -10.68
C GLU A 393 -11.13 5.70 -11.17
N LEU A 394 -11.60 6.82 -10.60
CA LEU A 394 -11.06 8.14 -10.91
C LEU A 394 -9.57 8.27 -10.57
N GLN A 395 -9.14 7.68 -9.46
CA GLN A 395 -7.71 7.64 -9.11
C GLN A 395 -6.94 6.68 -10.02
N TYR A 396 -7.54 5.55 -10.38
CA TYR A 396 -6.95 4.60 -11.33
C TYR A 396 -6.68 5.25 -12.68
N MET A 397 -7.68 5.90 -13.28
CA MET A 397 -7.51 6.65 -14.54
C MET A 397 -6.42 7.71 -14.45
N LYS A 398 -6.27 8.33 -13.30
CA LYS A 398 -5.31 9.43 -13.11
C LYS A 398 -3.86 8.97 -12.97
N TYR A 399 -3.62 7.80 -12.38
CA TYR A 399 -2.28 7.39 -11.95
C TYR A 399 -1.79 6.06 -12.52
N ASP A 400 -2.70 5.14 -12.79
CA ASP A 400 -2.36 3.75 -13.13
C ASP A 400 -2.92 3.33 -14.50
N ASP A 401 -3.92 4.04 -15.04
CA ASP A 401 -4.46 3.74 -16.35
C ASP A 401 -3.54 4.32 -17.44
N GLU A 402 -3.22 3.49 -18.40
CA GLU A 402 -2.44 3.91 -19.58
C GLU A 402 -3.25 4.81 -20.51
N VAL A 403 -4.58 4.85 -20.32
CA VAL A 403 -5.51 5.67 -21.11
C VAL A 403 -5.88 6.91 -20.30
N LEU A 404 -5.31 8.05 -20.67
CA LEU A 404 -5.65 9.36 -20.11
C LEU A 404 -6.61 10.10 -21.05
N SER A 405 -7.91 9.79 -20.99
CA SER A 405 -8.94 10.57 -21.64
C SER A 405 -9.57 11.54 -20.62
N VAL A 406 -9.48 12.83 -20.92
CA VAL A 406 -10.14 13.87 -20.12
C VAL A 406 -11.65 13.70 -20.16
N ASP A 407 -12.20 13.34 -21.32
CA ASP A 407 -13.64 13.16 -21.51
C ASP A 407 -14.14 11.97 -20.68
N ASP A 408 -13.47 10.81 -20.74
CA ASP A 408 -13.82 9.64 -19.94
C ASP A 408 -13.74 9.93 -18.44
N TYR A 409 -12.73 10.73 -18.01
CA TYR A 409 -12.61 11.17 -16.62
C TYR A 409 -13.76 12.06 -16.17
N LEU A 410 -14.15 13.03 -17.01
CA LEU A 410 -15.26 13.94 -16.72
C LEU A 410 -16.59 13.18 -16.69
N GLU A 411 -16.82 12.27 -17.63
CA GLU A 411 -18.00 11.41 -17.63
C GLU A 411 -18.09 10.54 -16.38
N LEU A 412 -16.99 9.89 -15.98
CA LEU A 412 -16.93 9.09 -14.77
C LEU A 412 -17.17 9.93 -13.51
N SER A 413 -16.62 11.14 -13.45
CA SER A 413 -16.83 12.06 -12.32
C SER A 413 -18.27 12.58 -12.26
N GLY A 414 -18.95 12.62 -13.40
CA GLY A 414 -20.32 13.09 -13.56
C GLY A 414 -21.40 12.08 -13.19
N LEU A 415 -21.06 10.81 -12.91
CA LEU A 415 -22.03 9.83 -12.46
C LEU A 415 -22.75 10.31 -11.18
N CYS A 416 -24.06 10.43 -11.28
CA CYS A 416 -24.91 10.89 -10.17
C CYS A 416 -25.40 9.73 -9.28
N GLN A 417 -26.12 10.05 -8.23
CA GLN A 417 -26.68 9.05 -7.31
C GLN A 417 -27.63 8.06 -8.01
N PHE A 418 -28.37 8.49 -9.03
CA PHE A 418 -29.27 7.61 -9.77
C PHE A 418 -28.50 6.60 -10.63
N ASP A 419 -27.38 7.02 -11.22
CA ASP A 419 -26.50 6.13 -11.97
C ASP A 419 -25.91 5.06 -11.05
N LEU A 420 -25.42 5.46 -9.87
CA LEU A 420 -24.86 4.54 -8.88
C LEU A 420 -25.90 3.58 -8.30
N LEU A 421 -27.16 4.01 -8.15
CA LEU A 421 -28.28 3.12 -7.78
C LEU A 421 -28.59 2.11 -8.89
N SER A 422 -28.50 2.53 -10.16
CA SER A 422 -28.68 1.64 -11.29
C SER A 422 -27.57 0.60 -11.36
N ILE A 423 -26.32 1.03 -11.17
CA ILE A 423 -25.15 0.13 -11.07
C ILE A 423 -25.32 -0.86 -9.92
N LYS A 424 -25.77 -0.39 -8.74
CA LYS A 424 -26.05 -1.26 -7.58
C LYS A 424 -27.05 -2.36 -7.93
N ARG A 425 -28.17 -2.00 -8.55
CA ARG A 425 -29.22 -2.98 -8.94
C ARG A 425 -28.67 -4.04 -9.91
N GLN A 426 -27.89 -3.60 -10.89
CA GLN A 426 -27.27 -4.53 -11.84
C GLN A 426 -26.23 -5.42 -11.15
N PHE A 427 -25.39 -4.84 -10.28
CA PHE A 427 -24.45 -5.61 -9.46
C PHE A 427 -25.14 -6.68 -8.64
N GLU A 428 -26.22 -6.32 -7.91
CA GLU A 428 -26.99 -7.28 -7.10
C GLU A 428 -27.60 -8.38 -7.98
N ALA A 429 -28.17 -8.03 -9.12
CA ALA A 429 -28.74 -9.01 -10.06
C ALA A 429 -27.66 -9.97 -10.64
N VAL A 430 -26.42 -9.49 -10.85
CA VAL A 430 -25.31 -10.34 -11.29
C VAL A 430 -24.87 -11.30 -10.18
N ILE A 431 -24.62 -10.81 -8.96
CA ILE A 431 -24.14 -11.67 -7.85
C ILE A 431 -25.20 -12.70 -7.40
N GLU A 432 -26.46 -12.42 -7.62
CA GLU A 432 -27.57 -13.35 -7.39
C GLU A 432 -27.78 -14.36 -8.55
N GLY A 433 -27.08 -14.16 -9.68
CA GLY A 433 -27.17 -14.99 -10.89
C GLY A 433 -28.42 -14.74 -11.74
N ASN A 434 -29.13 -13.63 -11.49
CA ASN A 434 -30.33 -13.23 -12.25
C ASN A 434 -29.97 -12.64 -13.62
N ILE A 435 -28.76 -12.06 -13.77
CA ILE A 435 -28.22 -11.53 -15.02
C ILE A 435 -26.88 -12.20 -15.26
N THR A 436 -26.72 -12.88 -16.38
CA THR A 436 -25.50 -13.56 -16.82
C THR A 436 -24.87 -12.94 -18.04
N GLU A 437 -25.58 -12.03 -18.71
CA GLU A 437 -25.12 -11.37 -19.92
C GLU A 437 -25.26 -9.85 -19.80
N HIS A 438 -24.32 -9.14 -20.41
CA HIS A 438 -24.38 -7.70 -20.53
C HIS A 438 -25.17 -7.31 -21.79
N ASP A 439 -25.90 -6.20 -21.72
CA ASP A 439 -26.59 -5.64 -22.87
C ASP A 439 -25.58 -5.28 -23.98
N LEU A 440 -25.92 -5.55 -25.23
CA LEU A 440 -25.09 -5.28 -26.38
C LEU A 440 -25.59 -4.08 -27.17
N PRO A 441 -24.64 -3.36 -27.81
CA PRO A 441 -23.18 -3.50 -27.80
C PRO A 441 -22.53 -2.94 -26.53
N VAL A 442 -21.37 -3.51 -26.17
CA VAL A 442 -20.53 -2.94 -25.09
C VAL A 442 -20.00 -1.58 -25.55
N LYS A 443 -20.12 -0.56 -24.71
CA LYS A 443 -19.63 0.80 -25.01
C LYS A 443 -18.19 0.95 -24.51
N TYR A 444 -17.28 1.27 -25.43
CA TYR A 444 -15.86 1.47 -25.13
C TYR A 444 -15.22 2.43 -26.14
N THR A 445 -14.06 2.97 -25.76
CA THR A 445 -13.18 3.76 -26.64
C THR A 445 -11.85 3.04 -26.79
N MET A 446 -11.29 2.99 -28.01
CA MET A 446 -9.96 2.42 -28.27
C MET A 446 -8.94 3.52 -28.45
N TYR A 447 -7.74 3.30 -27.92
CA TYR A 447 -6.60 4.18 -28.03
C TYR A 447 -5.39 3.40 -28.56
N GLU A 448 -4.68 3.99 -29.50
CA GLU A 448 -3.44 3.44 -30.04
C GLU A 448 -2.24 4.14 -29.37
N ARG A 449 -1.36 3.37 -28.76
CA ARG A 449 -0.12 3.87 -28.18
C ARG A 449 1.08 3.24 -28.88
N MET A 450 1.86 4.08 -29.57
CA MET A 450 3.14 3.66 -30.12
C MET A 450 4.17 3.56 -28.99
N GLU A 451 4.83 2.40 -28.89
CA GLU A 451 5.98 2.21 -27.98
C GLU A 451 7.28 2.42 -28.77
N GLU A 452 8.26 3.06 -28.13
CA GLU A 452 9.56 3.32 -28.76
C GLU A 452 10.24 1.99 -29.17
N GLY A 453 10.65 1.89 -30.43
CA GLY A 453 11.27 0.69 -30.99
C GLY A 453 10.31 -0.42 -31.42
N LYS A 454 8.99 -0.22 -31.37
CA LYS A 454 8.00 -1.16 -31.90
C LYS A 454 7.35 -0.64 -33.18
N ASN A 455 7.08 -1.56 -34.11
CA ASN A 455 6.45 -1.26 -35.38
C ASN A 455 4.92 -1.30 -35.35
N GLU A 456 4.33 -1.87 -34.28
CA GLU A 456 2.89 -2.01 -34.12
C GLU A 456 2.42 -1.23 -32.87
N PRO A 457 1.30 -0.50 -32.96
CA PRO A 457 0.76 0.20 -31.81
C PRO A 457 0.16 -0.78 -30.81
N ARG A 458 0.28 -0.46 -29.53
CA ARG A 458 -0.44 -1.13 -28.47
C ARG A 458 -1.88 -0.59 -28.42
N ILE A 459 -2.86 -1.48 -28.47
CA ILE A 459 -4.27 -1.10 -28.41
C ILE A 459 -4.74 -1.14 -26.97
N LEU A 460 -5.17 0.01 -26.48
CA LEU A 460 -5.69 0.19 -25.13
C LEU A 460 -7.20 0.49 -25.18
N VAL A 461 -7.92 0.06 -24.15
CA VAL A 461 -9.37 0.18 -24.07
C VAL A 461 -9.80 0.96 -22.84
N SER A 462 -10.68 1.93 -23.03
CA SER A 462 -11.42 2.60 -21.97
C SER A 462 -12.89 2.18 -22.03
N LEU A 463 -13.41 1.65 -20.93
CA LEU A 463 -14.82 1.32 -20.79
C LEU A 463 -15.64 2.56 -20.48
N CYS A 464 -16.92 2.56 -20.84
CA CYS A 464 -17.83 3.61 -20.39
C CYS A 464 -17.89 3.67 -18.85
N PRO A 465 -18.20 4.84 -18.26
CA PRO A 465 -18.17 5.05 -16.81
C PRO A 465 -19.00 4.05 -15.99
N TYR A 466 -20.14 3.69 -16.51
CA TYR A 466 -21.05 2.73 -15.90
C TYR A 466 -20.39 1.35 -15.75
N ASP A 467 -19.86 0.84 -16.85
CA ASP A 467 -19.21 -0.48 -16.89
C ASP A 467 -17.90 -0.50 -16.11
N ARG A 468 -17.16 0.60 -16.06
CA ARG A 468 -15.97 0.72 -15.18
C ARG A 468 -16.33 0.46 -13.73
N VAL A 469 -17.32 1.17 -13.21
CA VAL A 469 -17.72 1.03 -11.80
C VAL A 469 -18.30 -0.35 -11.53
N LEU A 470 -19.14 -0.87 -12.42
CA LEU A 470 -19.76 -2.18 -12.28
C LEU A 470 -18.71 -3.30 -12.29
N THR A 471 -17.85 -3.33 -13.30
CA THR A 471 -16.84 -4.41 -13.44
C THR A 471 -15.82 -4.37 -12.31
N THR A 472 -15.44 -3.19 -11.86
CA THR A 472 -14.55 -3.05 -10.70
C THR A 472 -15.21 -3.48 -9.40
N ALA A 473 -16.48 -3.14 -9.18
CA ALA A 473 -17.22 -3.65 -8.03
C ALA A 473 -17.29 -5.19 -8.04
N LEU A 474 -17.53 -5.80 -9.22
CA LEU A 474 -17.59 -7.26 -9.37
C LEU A 474 -16.24 -7.95 -9.09
N ILE A 475 -15.11 -7.36 -9.48
CA ILE A 475 -13.80 -7.96 -9.16
C ILE A 475 -13.46 -7.86 -7.66
N TYR A 476 -13.86 -6.80 -6.97
CA TYR A 476 -13.71 -6.71 -5.52
C TYR A 476 -14.51 -7.83 -4.82
N GLU A 477 -15.77 -8.00 -5.22
CA GLU A 477 -16.65 -9.07 -4.70
C GLU A 477 -16.10 -10.46 -5.02
N LEU A 478 -15.57 -10.67 -6.25
CA LEU A 478 -14.95 -11.93 -6.66
C LEU A 478 -13.78 -12.29 -5.74
N ILE A 479 -12.82 -11.39 -5.55
CA ILE A 479 -11.61 -11.61 -4.76
C ILE A 479 -11.94 -11.83 -3.28
N GLU A 480 -12.90 -11.08 -2.74
CA GLU A 480 -13.35 -11.25 -1.36
C GLU A 480 -13.98 -12.63 -1.13
N ASN A 481 -14.82 -13.10 -2.05
CA ASN A 481 -15.43 -14.44 -1.94
C ASN A 481 -14.41 -15.57 -2.16
N MET A 482 -13.40 -15.35 -3.01
CA MET A 482 -12.31 -16.32 -3.19
C MET A 482 -11.39 -16.39 -1.96
N GLY A 483 -11.35 -15.36 -1.13
CA GLY A 483 -10.38 -15.27 -0.03
C GLY A 483 -8.93 -15.26 -0.51
N GLN A 484 -8.70 -14.94 -1.77
CA GLN A 484 -7.39 -15.07 -2.42
C GLN A 484 -6.56 -13.81 -2.17
N ARG A 485 -5.30 -14.03 -1.77
CA ARG A 485 -4.27 -12.99 -1.77
C ARG A 485 -3.34 -13.20 -2.96
N PHE A 486 -3.02 -12.12 -3.67
CA PHE A 486 -2.06 -12.19 -4.76
C PHE A 486 -0.63 -12.31 -4.22
N HIS A 487 0.13 -13.26 -4.78
CA HIS A 487 1.56 -13.42 -4.48
C HIS A 487 2.45 -12.67 -5.48
N SER A 488 1.85 -11.83 -6.31
CA SER A 488 2.50 -10.97 -7.27
C SER A 488 2.66 -9.55 -6.71
N TYR A 489 3.61 -8.83 -7.27
CA TYR A 489 3.81 -7.41 -6.95
C TYR A 489 2.86 -6.50 -7.73
N SER A 490 2.32 -6.99 -8.86
CA SER A 490 1.43 -6.24 -9.75
C SER A 490 -0.04 -6.44 -9.39
N TYR A 491 -0.85 -5.48 -9.72
CA TYR A 491 -2.33 -5.51 -9.68
C TYR A 491 -2.97 -6.03 -8.39
N ASN A 492 -2.30 -5.82 -7.27
CA ASN A 492 -2.89 -6.07 -5.96
C ASN A 492 -3.97 -5.02 -5.68
N LEU A 493 -5.19 -5.48 -5.37
CA LEU A 493 -6.30 -4.59 -5.08
C LEU A 493 -6.05 -3.77 -3.82
N ASN A 494 -6.40 -2.50 -3.87
CA ASN A 494 -6.31 -1.59 -2.74
C ASN A 494 -7.63 -1.53 -1.99
N TYR A 495 -7.72 -2.18 -0.83
CA TYR A 495 -8.92 -2.25 0.00
C TYR A 495 -9.12 -1.07 0.95
N PHE A 496 -8.15 -0.15 1.08
CA PHE A 496 -8.29 1.00 1.97
C PHE A 496 -9.47 1.89 1.54
N TYR A 497 -10.37 2.18 2.50
CA TYR A 497 -11.71 2.67 2.25
C TYR A 497 -11.76 4.06 1.60
N ASP A 498 -10.88 4.99 1.95
CA ASP A 498 -11.00 6.41 1.53
C ASP A 498 -9.85 6.93 0.68
N ALA A 499 -8.86 6.14 0.36
CA ALA A 499 -7.68 6.62 -0.35
C ALA A 499 -7.20 5.62 -1.39
N GLY A 500 -6.71 6.16 -2.51
CA GLY A 500 -5.97 5.42 -3.50
C GLY A 500 -6.80 4.88 -4.65
N SER A 501 -6.08 4.39 -5.64
CA SER A 501 -6.53 3.77 -6.86
C SER A 501 -7.14 2.39 -6.60
N VAL A 502 -7.71 1.78 -7.63
CA VAL A 502 -8.17 0.37 -7.63
C VAL A 502 -7.05 -0.56 -7.20
N PHE A 503 -5.85 -0.32 -7.67
CA PHE A 503 -4.66 -1.09 -7.33
C PHE A 503 -3.77 -0.35 -6.34
N MET A 504 -2.92 -1.10 -5.63
CA MET A 504 -1.80 -0.55 -4.90
C MET A 504 -0.92 0.27 -5.84
N PRO A 505 -0.24 1.34 -5.36
CA PRO A 505 0.57 2.18 -6.22
C PRO A 505 1.61 1.36 -7.00
N TRP A 506 1.60 1.47 -8.34
CA TRP A 506 2.48 0.68 -9.21
C TRP A 506 3.95 0.91 -8.92
N TYR A 507 4.34 2.17 -8.64
CA TYR A 507 5.71 2.54 -8.35
C TYR A 507 6.24 1.86 -7.08
N ASP A 508 5.45 1.82 -6.02
CA ASP A 508 5.83 1.15 -4.77
C ASP A 508 5.90 -0.38 -4.97
N SER A 509 4.99 -0.92 -5.76
CA SER A 509 4.93 -2.34 -6.12
C SER A 509 6.11 -2.76 -6.97
N TRP A 510 6.44 -1.98 -8.01
CA TRP A 510 7.63 -2.19 -8.86
C TRP A 510 8.91 -2.11 -8.05
N LYS A 511 9.01 -1.09 -7.19
CA LYS A 511 10.17 -0.92 -6.33
C LYS A 511 10.37 -2.08 -5.36
N ARG A 512 9.30 -2.62 -4.79
CA ARG A 512 9.36 -3.83 -3.96
C ARG A 512 9.85 -5.04 -4.76
N PHE A 513 9.33 -5.21 -5.96
CA PHE A 513 9.77 -6.27 -6.87
C PHE A 513 11.27 -6.18 -7.13
N GLN A 514 11.77 -5.00 -7.53
CA GLN A 514 13.20 -4.79 -7.74
C GLN A 514 14.02 -5.08 -6.47
N GLN A 515 13.60 -4.57 -5.33
CA GLN A 515 14.30 -4.77 -4.05
C GLN A 515 14.35 -6.23 -3.61
N ASP A 516 13.28 -7.00 -3.84
CA ASP A 516 13.28 -8.42 -3.53
C ASP A 516 14.23 -9.19 -4.47
N VAL A 517 14.26 -8.86 -5.74
CA VAL A 517 15.25 -9.45 -6.68
C VAL A 517 16.68 -9.04 -6.32
N GLU A 518 16.93 -7.74 -6.00
CA GLU A 518 18.22 -7.24 -5.53
C GLU A 518 18.71 -7.97 -4.27
N ASN A 519 17.79 -8.29 -3.33
CA ASN A 519 18.14 -9.07 -2.14
C ASN A 519 18.70 -10.45 -2.49
N TYR A 520 18.18 -11.11 -3.53
CA TYR A 520 18.73 -12.37 -4.01
C TYR A 520 20.08 -12.19 -4.70
N LEU A 521 20.26 -11.12 -5.45
CA LEU A 521 21.48 -10.86 -6.22
C LEU A 521 22.68 -10.42 -5.36
N PHE A 522 22.44 -9.64 -4.30
CA PHE A 522 23.51 -8.96 -3.57
C PHE A 522 23.71 -9.44 -2.13
N LEU A 523 22.89 -10.38 -1.64
CA LEU A 523 23.15 -11.01 -0.34
C LEU A 523 23.93 -12.31 -0.52
N ASP A 524 25.09 -12.42 0.13
CA ASP A 524 25.95 -13.63 0.12
C ASP A 524 25.19 -14.91 0.48
N PHE A 525 24.11 -14.76 1.23
CA PHE A 525 23.23 -15.82 1.67
C PHE A 525 22.52 -16.57 0.50
N PHE A 526 22.41 -15.95 -0.66
CA PHE A 526 21.78 -16.51 -1.85
C PHE A 526 22.78 -16.82 -2.98
N SER A 527 24.08 -16.68 -2.71
CA SER A 527 25.13 -16.83 -3.73
C SER A 527 25.10 -18.19 -4.45
N GLU A 528 24.69 -19.26 -3.77
CA GLU A 528 24.57 -20.62 -4.35
C GLU A 528 23.32 -20.85 -5.19
N ASN A 529 22.43 -19.86 -5.29
CA ASN A 529 21.20 -19.98 -6.09
C ASN A 529 21.52 -19.64 -7.55
N GLY A 530 20.79 -20.30 -8.49
CA GLY A 530 20.69 -19.82 -9.86
C GLY A 530 19.52 -18.85 -10.03
N ILE A 531 19.56 -18.07 -11.12
CA ILE A 531 18.49 -17.14 -11.46
C ILE A 531 18.19 -17.15 -12.96
N ILE A 532 16.90 -17.14 -13.30
CA ILE A 532 16.41 -16.97 -14.67
C ILE A 532 15.59 -15.70 -14.74
N LYS A 533 15.95 -14.80 -15.68
CA LYS A 533 15.10 -13.67 -16.07
C LYS A 533 14.33 -14.06 -17.32
N LEU A 534 13.03 -13.81 -17.36
CA LEU A 534 12.21 -14.06 -18.55
C LEU A 534 11.00 -13.10 -18.63
N ASP A 535 10.47 -12.99 -19.84
CA ASP A 535 9.32 -12.16 -20.21
C ASP A 535 8.37 -12.99 -21.10
N LEU A 536 7.07 -12.74 -21.04
CA LEU A 536 6.07 -13.44 -21.84
C LEU A 536 5.72 -12.66 -23.11
N THR A 537 5.62 -13.37 -24.24
CA THR A 537 5.25 -12.76 -25.52
C THR A 537 3.74 -12.53 -25.58
N LYS A 538 3.30 -11.30 -25.89
CA LYS A 538 1.89 -10.92 -26.12
C LYS A 538 0.95 -11.50 -25.03
N PHE A 539 1.32 -11.36 -23.75
CA PHE A 539 0.69 -12.00 -22.63
C PHE A 539 -0.84 -11.82 -22.60
N TYR A 540 -1.34 -10.57 -22.66
CA TYR A 540 -2.78 -10.26 -22.62
C TYR A 540 -3.56 -10.88 -23.77
N ASP A 541 -2.99 -10.91 -24.98
CA ASP A 541 -3.60 -11.49 -26.16
C ASP A 541 -3.62 -13.03 -26.14
N SER A 542 -2.81 -13.63 -25.28
CA SER A 542 -2.64 -15.07 -25.17
C SER A 542 -3.54 -15.75 -24.14
N ILE A 543 -4.28 -14.98 -23.33
CA ILE A 543 -5.14 -15.50 -22.27
C ILE A 543 -6.41 -16.10 -22.86
N TYR A 544 -6.71 -17.36 -22.53
CA TYR A 544 -7.99 -18.00 -22.85
C TYR A 544 -8.97 -17.86 -21.69
N ILE A 545 -10.03 -17.10 -21.88
CA ILE A 545 -11.02 -16.77 -20.84
C ILE A 545 -11.63 -18.03 -20.23
N HIS A 546 -11.99 -19.02 -21.05
CA HIS A 546 -12.54 -20.29 -20.57
C HIS A 546 -11.53 -21.11 -19.74
N ALA A 547 -10.24 -21.06 -20.08
CA ALA A 547 -9.21 -21.72 -19.29
C ALA A 547 -9.01 -21.02 -17.95
N LEU A 548 -9.04 -19.66 -17.94
CA LEU A 548 -9.03 -18.87 -16.73
C LEU A 548 -10.20 -19.24 -15.80
N PHE A 549 -11.43 -19.27 -16.30
CA PHE A 549 -12.60 -19.57 -15.49
C PHE A 549 -12.57 -20.97 -14.89
N ARG A 550 -12.16 -21.97 -15.67
CA ARG A 550 -11.98 -23.32 -15.15
C ARG A 550 -11.00 -23.35 -14.00
N GLN A 551 -9.89 -22.64 -14.12
CA GLN A 551 -8.88 -22.57 -13.05
C GLN A 551 -9.38 -21.84 -11.81
N ILE A 552 -10.11 -20.74 -11.97
CA ILE A 552 -10.70 -19.99 -10.85
C ILE A 552 -11.79 -20.83 -10.16
N GLN A 553 -12.62 -21.54 -10.93
CA GLN A 553 -13.62 -22.46 -10.38
C GLN A 553 -12.99 -23.61 -9.60
N GLU A 554 -11.89 -24.20 -10.10
CA GLU A 554 -11.14 -25.23 -9.40
C GLU A 554 -10.57 -24.72 -8.07
N GLN A 555 -10.12 -23.47 -8.01
CA GLN A 555 -9.68 -22.82 -6.77
C GLN A 555 -10.86 -22.45 -5.86
N GLY A 556 -11.95 -21.95 -6.41
CA GLY A 556 -13.17 -21.60 -5.67
C GLY A 556 -13.88 -22.82 -5.07
N ASN A 557 -13.73 -23.99 -5.69
CA ASN A 557 -14.27 -25.27 -5.17
C ASN A 557 -13.58 -25.73 -3.87
N GLN A 558 -12.45 -25.11 -3.48
CA GLN A 558 -11.84 -25.33 -2.18
C GLN A 558 -12.55 -24.59 -1.04
N THR A 559 -13.49 -23.69 -1.36
CA THR A 559 -14.31 -22.99 -0.36
C THR A 559 -15.49 -23.87 0.04
N GLU A 560 -15.63 -24.19 1.32
CA GLU A 560 -16.74 -25.02 1.84
C GLU A 560 -18.11 -24.31 1.78
N ASN A 561 -18.16 -23.01 1.55
CA ASN A 561 -19.37 -22.19 1.54
C ASN A 561 -20.03 -22.16 0.15
N GLU A 562 -21.14 -22.85 0.00
CA GLU A 562 -21.91 -22.97 -1.26
C GLU A 562 -22.45 -21.60 -1.77
N GLU A 563 -22.75 -20.66 -0.89
CA GLU A 563 -23.20 -19.31 -1.28
C GLU A 563 -22.07 -18.53 -1.95
N LYS A 564 -20.87 -18.59 -1.38
CA LYS A 564 -19.68 -17.98 -2.00
C LYS A 564 -19.37 -18.59 -3.37
N LYS A 565 -19.47 -19.91 -3.52
CA LYS A 565 -19.30 -20.59 -4.82
C LYS A 565 -20.27 -20.06 -5.86
N LYS A 566 -21.56 -19.98 -5.52
CA LYS A 566 -22.59 -19.44 -6.43
C LYS A 566 -22.29 -18.02 -6.87
N ARG A 567 -21.85 -17.15 -5.94
CA ARG A 567 -21.47 -15.77 -6.27
C ARG A 567 -20.25 -15.72 -7.19
N ILE A 568 -19.22 -16.50 -6.90
CA ILE A 568 -18.03 -16.61 -7.77
C ILE A 568 -18.44 -17.03 -9.18
N ASP A 569 -19.25 -18.08 -9.33
CA ASP A 569 -19.71 -18.58 -10.63
C ASP A 569 -20.54 -17.55 -11.39
N ALA A 570 -21.43 -16.83 -10.71
CA ALA A 570 -22.26 -15.79 -11.30
C ALA A 570 -21.42 -14.61 -11.83
N ILE A 571 -20.46 -14.13 -11.02
CA ILE A 571 -19.56 -13.05 -11.42
C ILE A 571 -18.69 -13.47 -12.61
N LEU A 572 -18.12 -14.68 -12.57
CA LEU A 572 -17.27 -15.18 -13.65
C LEU A 572 -18.06 -15.34 -14.96
N ARG A 573 -19.29 -15.85 -14.93
CA ARG A 573 -20.14 -15.95 -16.12
C ARG A 573 -20.39 -14.57 -16.72
N TYR A 574 -20.81 -13.61 -15.90
CA TYR A 574 -21.09 -12.25 -16.38
C TYR A 574 -19.85 -11.59 -16.98
N LEU A 575 -18.75 -11.53 -16.23
CA LEU A 575 -17.51 -10.90 -16.70
C LEU A 575 -16.89 -11.64 -17.88
N GLY A 576 -17.09 -12.95 -17.98
CA GLY A 576 -16.66 -13.75 -19.12
C GLY A 576 -17.42 -13.40 -20.39
N ASN A 577 -18.73 -13.48 -20.36
CA ASN A 577 -19.58 -13.10 -21.48
C ASN A 577 -19.32 -11.63 -21.90
N TYR A 578 -19.15 -10.74 -20.91
CA TYR A 578 -18.78 -9.35 -21.15
C TYR A 578 -17.46 -9.23 -21.92
N THR A 579 -16.42 -9.93 -21.45
CA THR A 579 -15.09 -9.88 -22.08
C THR A 579 -15.09 -10.48 -23.49
N GLU A 580 -15.76 -11.61 -23.70
CA GLU A 580 -15.87 -12.22 -25.03
C GLU A 580 -16.59 -11.31 -26.02
N LYS A 581 -17.68 -10.67 -25.61
CA LYS A 581 -18.40 -9.70 -26.41
C LYS A 581 -17.52 -8.51 -26.76
N LEU A 582 -16.80 -7.95 -25.78
CA LEU A 582 -15.87 -6.85 -25.98
C LEU A 582 -14.75 -7.23 -26.95
N MET A 583 -14.10 -8.40 -26.76
CA MET A 583 -13.02 -8.87 -27.63
C MET A 583 -13.50 -9.15 -29.06
N LEU A 584 -14.70 -9.72 -29.21
CA LEU A 584 -15.32 -9.97 -30.51
C LEU A 584 -15.57 -8.65 -31.27
N GLN A 585 -16.06 -7.61 -30.56
CA GLN A 585 -16.27 -6.28 -31.13
C GLN A 585 -14.97 -5.59 -31.51
N MET A 586 -13.91 -5.73 -30.68
CA MET A 586 -12.62 -5.07 -30.89
C MET A 586 -11.77 -5.75 -31.97
N LYS A 587 -11.65 -7.07 -31.92
CA LYS A 587 -10.66 -7.85 -32.67
C LYS A 587 -11.29 -8.92 -33.60
N GLY A 588 -12.60 -9.07 -33.59
CA GLY A 588 -13.30 -10.09 -34.37
C GLY A 588 -13.06 -11.53 -33.85
N ASN A 589 -12.49 -11.70 -32.65
CA ASN A 589 -12.28 -12.99 -32.02
C ASN A 589 -12.41 -12.87 -30.49
N ILE A 590 -12.58 -14.01 -29.81
CA ILE A 590 -12.79 -14.08 -28.35
C ILE A 590 -11.50 -14.38 -27.56
N ARG A 591 -10.34 -14.37 -28.23
CA ARG A 591 -9.05 -14.66 -27.57
C ARG A 591 -8.47 -13.41 -26.93
N GLY A 592 -7.90 -13.56 -25.75
CA GLY A 592 -7.26 -12.49 -25.01
C GLY A 592 -8.19 -11.77 -24.04
N VAL A 593 -7.62 -10.86 -23.30
CA VAL A 593 -8.33 -9.88 -22.46
C VAL A 593 -7.94 -8.47 -22.87
N PRO A 594 -8.82 -7.47 -22.74
CA PRO A 594 -8.52 -6.11 -23.16
C PRO A 594 -7.45 -5.48 -22.25
N GLN A 595 -6.56 -4.69 -22.83
CA GLN A 595 -5.60 -3.91 -22.04
C GLN A 595 -6.23 -2.55 -21.67
N GLY A 596 -6.09 -2.12 -20.41
CA GLY A 596 -6.63 -0.88 -19.86
C GLY A 596 -7.59 -1.13 -18.70
N PRO A 597 -8.72 -1.82 -18.88
CA PRO A 597 -9.71 -2.00 -17.82
C PRO A 597 -9.16 -2.72 -16.58
N ALA A 598 -9.52 -2.24 -15.38
CA ALA A 598 -9.05 -2.79 -14.12
C ALA A 598 -9.40 -4.28 -13.95
N TYR A 599 -10.62 -4.68 -14.33
CA TYR A 599 -11.05 -6.08 -14.22
C TYR A 599 -10.20 -7.04 -15.07
N ALA A 600 -9.79 -6.60 -16.25
CA ALA A 600 -8.99 -7.42 -17.15
C ALA A 600 -7.56 -7.63 -16.64
N ARG A 601 -7.00 -6.62 -15.98
CA ARG A 601 -5.71 -6.73 -15.29
C ARG A 601 -5.78 -7.73 -14.14
N VAL A 602 -6.86 -7.72 -13.37
CA VAL A 602 -7.09 -8.74 -12.32
C VAL A 602 -7.24 -10.15 -12.92
N PHE A 603 -7.93 -10.28 -14.05
CA PHE A 603 -8.04 -11.56 -14.75
C PHE A 603 -6.69 -12.09 -15.22
N ALA A 604 -5.86 -11.23 -15.80
CA ALA A 604 -4.50 -11.59 -16.20
C ALA A 604 -3.66 -12.04 -15.00
N GLU A 605 -3.81 -11.35 -13.86
CA GLU A 605 -3.13 -11.67 -12.61
C GLU A 605 -3.56 -13.03 -12.06
N LEU A 606 -4.87 -13.30 -12.00
CA LEU A 606 -5.43 -14.58 -11.55
C LEU A 606 -5.00 -15.73 -12.46
N PHE A 607 -5.04 -15.52 -13.77
CA PHE A 607 -4.64 -16.53 -14.76
C PHE A 607 -3.18 -16.95 -14.55
N LEU A 608 -2.27 -15.97 -14.53
CA LEU A 608 -0.85 -16.27 -14.41
C LEU A 608 -0.50 -16.85 -13.04
N THR A 609 -1.11 -16.36 -11.96
CA THR A 609 -0.95 -16.95 -10.63
C THR A 609 -1.34 -18.43 -10.62
N ALA A 610 -2.51 -18.77 -11.18
CA ALA A 610 -2.98 -20.15 -11.23
C ALA A 610 -2.08 -21.06 -12.10
N VAL A 611 -1.56 -20.53 -13.22
CA VAL A 611 -0.62 -21.27 -14.09
C VAL A 611 0.68 -21.57 -13.33
N LEU A 612 1.25 -20.57 -12.64
CA LEU A 612 2.52 -20.70 -11.92
C LEU A 612 2.38 -21.64 -10.70
N ASP A 613 1.32 -21.51 -9.92
CA ASP A 613 1.05 -22.39 -8.78
C ASP A 613 0.86 -23.86 -9.24
N SER A 614 0.17 -24.03 -10.37
CA SER A 614 -0.04 -25.36 -10.95
C SER A 614 1.25 -25.94 -11.53
N PHE A 615 2.14 -25.11 -12.08
CA PHE A 615 3.49 -25.53 -12.50
C PHE A 615 4.30 -26.02 -11.30
N CYS A 616 4.39 -25.24 -10.24
CA CYS A 616 5.13 -25.61 -9.04
C CYS A 616 4.60 -26.91 -8.43
N ARG A 617 3.27 -27.08 -8.35
CA ARG A 617 2.65 -28.32 -7.86
C ARG A 617 2.97 -29.54 -8.73
N LYS A 618 2.89 -29.40 -10.05
CA LYS A 618 3.16 -30.50 -10.99
C LYS A 618 4.58 -31.09 -10.85
N TYR A 619 5.55 -30.19 -10.63
CA TYR A 619 6.96 -30.58 -10.55
C TYR A 619 7.49 -30.65 -9.10
N HIS A 620 6.59 -30.56 -8.12
CA HIS A 620 6.91 -30.61 -6.69
C HIS A 620 7.95 -29.56 -6.26
N TYR A 621 7.95 -28.39 -6.92
CA TYR A 621 8.81 -27.28 -6.55
C TYR A 621 8.28 -26.58 -5.30
N THR A 622 9.18 -26.38 -4.33
CA THR A 622 8.94 -25.57 -3.14
C THR A 622 9.53 -24.19 -3.33
N THR A 623 9.16 -23.25 -2.49
CA THR A 623 9.77 -21.91 -2.51
C THR A 623 11.26 -21.87 -2.16
N GLU A 624 11.79 -22.97 -1.59
CA GLU A 624 13.21 -23.13 -1.33
C GLU A 624 13.99 -23.63 -2.56
N THR A 625 13.33 -24.43 -3.39
CA THR A 625 13.96 -25.02 -4.60
C THR A 625 13.70 -24.19 -5.86
N CYS A 626 12.54 -23.52 -5.95
CA CYS A 626 12.16 -22.72 -7.11
C CYS A 626 11.19 -21.63 -6.69
N ARG A 627 11.66 -20.39 -6.66
CA ARG A 627 10.87 -19.22 -6.34
C ARG A 627 10.65 -18.37 -7.57
N ILE A 628 9.38 -18.14 -7.91
CA ILE A 628 8.98 -17.30 -9.02
C ILE A 628 8.54 -15.94 -8.46
N MET A 629 9.24 -14.88 -8.84
CA MET A 629 8.89 -13.48 -8.56
C MET A 629 8.48 -12.83 -9.86
N ARG A 630 7.39 -12.09 -9.88
CA ARG A 630 6.90 -11.45 -11.11
C ARG A 630 6.23 -10.11 -10.89
N TYR A 631 6.41 -9.25 -11.86
CA TYR A 631 5.66 -8.02 -12.02
C TYR A 631 4.99 -8.05 -13.40
N VAL A 632 3.67 -8.29 -13.44
CA VAL A 632 2.89 -8.61 -14.66
C VAL A 632 3.48 -9.83 -15.37
N ASP A 633 4.09 -9.64 -16.53
CA ASP A 633 4.76 -10.63 -17.38
C ASP A 633 6.29 -10.66 -17.21
N ASP A 634 6.89 -9.65 -16.58
CA ASP A 634 8.30 -9.67 -16.18
C ASP A 634 8.51 -10.64 -15.01
N MET A 635 9.39 -11.64 -15.19
CA MET A 635 9.60 -12.69 -14.18
C MET A 635 11.07 -12.95 -13.90
N PHE A 636 11.33 -13.24 -12.61
CA PHE A 636 12.59 -13.86 -12.15
C PHE A 636 12.26 -15.17 -11.45
N ILE A 637 12.97 -16.23 -11.83
CA ILE A 637 12.91 -17.53 -11.19
C ILE A 637 14.24 -17.75 -10.48
N VAL A 638 14.23 -17.73 -9.16
CA VAL A 638 15.39 -18.09 -8.33
C VAL A 638 15.28 -19.55 -7.97
N TYR A 639 16.33 -20.34 -8.21
CA TYR A 639 16.29 -21.78 -8.02
C TYR A 639 17.57 -22.30 -7.33
N ARG A 640 17.43 -23.48 -6.70
CA ARG A 640 18.53 -24.14 -6.01
C ARG A 640 18.45 -25.65 -6.18
N GLY A 641 19.60 -26.30 -6.48
CA GLY A 641 19.66 -27.76 -6.63
C GLY A 641 18.90 -28.32 -7.84
N ILE A 642 18.67 -27.48 -8.85
CA ILE A 642 18.01 -27.81 -10.11
C ILE A 642 18.89 -27.27 -11.22
N ASP A 643 19.01 -27.98 -12.34
CA ASP A 643 19.63 -27.48 -13.56
C ASP A 643 18.75 -26.38 -14.19
N GLY A 644 19.29 -25.18 -14.42
CA GLY A 644 18.53 -24.01 -14.88
C GLY A 644 17.94 -24.20 -16.28
N ASN A 645 18.70 -24.87 -17.19
CA ASN A 645 18.20 -25.16 -18.52
C ASN A 645 17.08 -26.19 -18.51
N GLN A 646 17.16 -27.19 -17.64
CA GLN A 646 16.07 -28.17 -17.45
C GLN A 646 14.83 -27.48 -16.86
N LEU A 647 15.00 -26.58 -15.88
CA LEU A 647 13.93 -25.81 -15.30
C LEU A 647 13.24 -24.92 -16.35
N LEU A 648 14.01 -24.19 -17.14
CA LEU A 648 13.48 -23.33 -18.21
C LEU A 648 12.73 -24.14 -19.28
N ASN A 649 13.27 -25.29 -19.70
CA ASN A 649 12.61 -26.15 -20.67
C ASN A 649 11.26 -26.66 -20.13
N ARG A 650 11.23 -27.20 -18.90
CA ARG A 650 9.99 -27.62 -18.24
C ARG A 650 8.97 -26.49 -18.12
N PHE A 651 9.44 -25.29 -17.78
CA PHE A 651 8.62 -24.10 -17.68
C PHE A 651 8.05 -23.70 -19.04
N SER A 652 8.89 -23.62 -20.07
CA SER A 652 8.50 -23.28 -21.44
C SER A 652 7.45 -24.24 -22.00
N GLU A 653 7.67 -25.55 -21.89
CA GLU A 653 6.71 -26.58 -22.32
C GLU A 653 5.39 -26.49 -21.56
N TYR A 654 5.48 -26.23 -20.26
CA TYR A 654 4.30 -26.16 -19.40
C TYR A 654 3.40 -24.98 -19.74
N ILE A 655 3.97 -23.79 -19.94
CA ILE A 655 3.20 -22.58 -20.28
C ILE A 655 2.75 -22.62 -21.74
N PHE A 656 3.54 -23.19 -22.67
CA PHE A 656 3.15 -23.37 -24.07
C PHE A 656 1.88 -24.20 -24.20
N ALA A 657 1.77 -25.29 -23.45
CA ALA A 657 0.55 -26.09 -23.40
C ALA A 657 -0.70 -25.32 -22.91
N ARG A 658 -0.51 -24.10 -22.38
CA ARG A 658 -1.55 -23.17 -21.90
C ARG A 658 -1.71 -21.94 -22.77
N GLY A 659 -1.05 -21.94 -23.94
CA GLY A 659 -1.14 -20.89 -24.93
C GLY A 659 -0.24 -19.67 -24.63
N LEU A 660 0.70 -19.79 -23.69
CA LEU A 660 1.69 -18.76 -23.35
C LEU A 660 3.05 -19.11 -23.96
N GLU A 661 3.82 -18.07 -24.32
CA GLU A 661 5.16 -18.23 -24.87
C GLU A 661 6.15 -17.30 -24.15
N ILE A 662 7.38 -17.80 -23.89
CA ILE A 662 8.47 -16.99 -23.40
C ILE A 662 9.12 -16.21 -24.54
N ASN A 663 9.53 -14.99 -24.23
CA ASN A 663 10.36 -14.18 -25.12
C ASN A 663 11.84 -14.63 -25.01
N ARG A 664 12.24 -15.52 -25.90
CA ARG A 664 13.60 -16.10 -25.85
C ARG A 664 14.72 -15.05 -25.96
N SER A 665 14.49 -13.95 -26.68
CA SER A 665 15.48 -12.90 -26.85
C SER A 665 15.74 -12.08 -25.56
N LYS A 666 14.80 -12.12 -24.64
CA LYS A 666 14.90 -11.46 -23.31
C LYS A 666 15.15 -12.44 -22.17
N THR A 667 15.33 -13.73 -22.45
CA THR A 667 15.55 -14.76 -21.43
C THR A 667 17.05 -14.89 -21.14
N LEU A 668 17.40 -14.77 -19.86
CA LEU A 668 18.78 -14.93 -19.36
C LEU A 668 18.78 -15.98 -18.26
N ILE A 669 19.84 -16.81 -18.24
CA ILE A 669 20.04 -17.87 -17.23
C ILE A 669 21.42 -17.70 -16.62
N TYR A 670 21.49 -17.73 -15.31
CA TYR A 670 22.72 -17.82 -14.54
C TYR A 670 22.60 -18.95 -13.53
N GLU A 671 23.51 -19.92 -13.62
CA GLU A 671 23.47 -21.13 -12.77
C GLU A 671 23.87 -20.84 -11.31
N CYS A 672 24.67 -19.79 -11.09
CA CYS A 672 25.11 -19.39 -9.77
C CYS A 672 25.19 -17.85 -9.66
N ILE A 673 24.42 -17.27 -8.76
CA ILE A 673 24.43 -15.81 -8.52
C ILE A 673 25.79 -15.32 -8.00
N GLY A 674 26.50 -16.16 -7.24
CA GLY A 674 27.82 -15.84 -6.71
C GLY A 674 28.90 -15.64 -7.78
N ASP A 675 28.71 -16.26 -8.95
CA ASP A 675 29.67 -16.15 -10.08
C ASP A 675 29.38 -14.93 -10.96
N MET A 676 28.26 -14.23 -10.76
CA MET A 676 27.90 -13.04 -11.51
C MET A 676 28.74 -11.84 -11.09
N SER A 677 29.25 -11.11 -12.06
CA SER A 677 29.84 -9.80 -11.83
C SER A 677 28.79 -8.76 -11.40
N GLU A 678 29.20 -7.70 -10.69
CA GLU A 678 28.31 -6.59 -10.30
C GLU A 678 27.55 -6.00 -11.51
N ARG A 679 28.26 -5.86 -12.65
CA ARG A 679 27.68 -5.34 -13.90
C ARG A 679 26.59 -6.26 -14.46
N GLU A 680 26.75 -7.57 -14.39
CA GLU A 680 25.72 -8.54 -14.84
C GLU A 680 24.50 -8.47 -13.94
N LYS A 681 24.69 -8.34 -12.62
CA LYS A 681 23.58 -8.17 -11.67
C LYS A 681 22.80 -6.89 -11.92
N GLU A 682 23.48 -5.77 -12.16
CA GLU A 682 22.86 -4.49 -12.49
C GLU A 682 22.12 -4.53 -13.83
N SER A 683 22.70 -5.17 -14.86
CA SER A 683 22.12 -5.27 -16.21
C SER A 683 20.79 -6.05 -16.25
N LEU A 684 20.52 -6.88 -15.26
CA LEU A 684 19.23 -7.58 -15.16
C LEU A 684 18.04 -6.61 -15.08
N PHE A 685 18.24 -5.37 -14.60
CA PHE A 685 17.19 -4.36 -14.48
C PHE A 685 17.20 -3.33 -15.61
N GLU A 686 18.31 -3.15 -16.35
CA GLU A 686 18.42 -2.08 -17.36
C GLU A 686 17.44 -2.23 -18.53
N ASN A 687 17.03 -3.45 -18.87
CA ASN A 687 16.10 -3.71 -19.97
C ASN A 687 14.61 -3.58 -19.59
N GLY A 688 14.27 -3.42 -18.30
CA GLY A 688 12.89 -3.24 -17.81
C GLY A 688 12.49 -1.77 -17.62
N ALA A 689 13.45 -0.84 -17.47
CA ALA A 689 13.18 0.57 -17.22
C ALA A 689 12.68 1.35 -18.45
N ALA A 690 12.85 0.83 -19.66
CA ALA A 690 12.47 1.49 -20.91
C ALA A 690 10.96 1.41 -21.24
N THR A 691 10.17 0.64 -20.50
CA THR A 691 8.73 0.45 -20.75
C THR A 691 7.81 1.12 -19.74
N VAL A 692 8.35 1.87 -18.79
CA VAL A 692 7.58 2.54 -17.71
C VAL A 692 7.84 4.05 -17.72
N SER A 693 7.88 4.69 -18.88
CA SER A 693 7.88 6.16 -19.01
C SER A 693 6.54 6.67 -19.53
#